data_9b0f4f022f0e56d00404747895ebf3db
#
_entry.id   9b0f4f022f0e56d00404747895ebf3db
#
_cell.length_a   1.000
_cell.length_b   1.000
_cell.length_c   1.000
_cell.angle_alpha   90.00
_cell.angle_beta   90.00
_cell.angle_gamma   90.00
#
_symmetry.space_group_name_H-M   'P 1'
#
loop_
_entity.id
_entity.type
_entity.pdbx_description
1 polymer ?
#
loop_
_entity_poly.entity_id
_entity_poly.type
_entity_poly.pdbx_seq_one_letter_code
_entity_poly.pdbx_strand_id
1 'polypeptide(L)'
;MPSTAKHRLFLLDGYAILYRAFYALISRPLRTTRGENTSAAWGVANFLLRLRAQHHPEFIVWVSDAGDSGRTERYPEYKSTREKLDEAMQADFDLALEHVRDLLTAFRVPVIEVTGYEADDVIGTMALQAAGQGVEAVIVSGDKDFCQLVRPGVVLLNPGRGGPAGVEEHWVDVSNASERLGVAPDRVVDYLALVGDSSDNVPGVKGIGDKGARKLLAEFGDLDSLLARASEVSSKRAREGLLAHAEEARLSRELVTIQCDVPVVLDLDQVKVRAADRDALVSVLTRLEFHSLINRVLDAEQPPTVPEVDQEVAPERVEASTGPSETSASKVHVVSTLDQVQRAVRHLRNAGAIALRSWVTGPEPRDWRLVGLAMAAEPSGVWYFPFAHEPPDGPLAGGDPPANLPPLTHEGLAPLRELLCDPDIPKHGHDLKAELEALRGAGVELSGLGVDVMLASFLTDPGRRTYALPTLILEHLGRQIPGRNELLGRGKTARLPEIVGMEEVVLLCAEELDAIHALHELLQPAFEGPELQALYREIECPLILVLSDMEWAGIAIDQALFLSLGQALARDLEALEIAIAAEAGVEFNLNSPKQMATVLFEKLQLPTVKRTKTGASTDAEVLEQLAAMGHEVPRLILEHRELQKLQSTYVDVLPRRVSQRTGRIHTSFNQTGAATGRLSSSDPNLQNIPIRTPRGEAIRRGFVPREGWSFVVADYSQIELRLLAHFSGDPAFVEAFTRGEDIHRQTAAIIFDVPSDQVTLEMRAQAKTINFATIYGQGAFALARQLGISQEEAKAFIADYFERFAGVRSWLDGQVELARTQGWVETLFHRRRFVPEIKDRNFNVRAFGERLAQNSPLQGSAADLIKVAMIRIHETLGRQGHTAQLLLQVHDELVLEAPPDEVDAVVTLVRRHLEGAANLRVPLVVDVGVGTNWLDAKG
;
A
#
# COMPACT_ATOMS: atom_id res chain seq x y z
N MET A 1 -31.88 -38.10 -2.38
CA MET A 1 -32.68 -37.54 -1.28
C MET A 1 -32.56 -36.03 -1.40
N PRO A 2 -33.64 -35.26 -1.31
CA PRO A 2 -33.53 -33.78 -1.45
C PRO A 2 -32.68 -33.23 -0.33
N SER A 3 -31.69 -32.42 -0.67
CA SER A 3 -30.90 -31.61 0.27
C SER A 3 -31.87 -30.68 0.98
N THR A 4 -32.24 -30.98 2.22
CA THR A 4 -32.92 -30.03 3.07
C THR A 4 -31.95 -28.86 3.28
N ALA A 5 -32.34 -27.67 2.82
CA ALA A 5 -31.63 -26.43 3.12
C ALA A 5 -31.45 -26.40 4.65
N LYS A 6 -30.20 -26.39 5.11
CA LYS A 6 -29.91 -26.35 6.54
C LYS A 6 -30.27 -24.96 7.04
N HIS A 7 -31.13 -24.87 8.05
CA HIS A 7 -31.35 -23.63 8.78
C HIS A 7 -30.04 -23.20 9.46
N ARG A 8 -29.62 -21.95 9.32
CA ARG A 8 -28.32 -21.44 9.82
C ARG A 8 -28.50 -20.27 10.78
N LEU A 9 -27.81 -20.37 11.92
CA LEU A 9 -27.66 -19.28 12.87
C LEU A 9 -26.21 -18.73 12.83
N PHE A 10 -26.06 -17.45 12.48
CA PHE A 10 -24.78 -16.76 12.51
C PHE A 10 -24.59 -16.08 13.87
N LEU A 11 -23.61 -16.57 14.63
CA LEU A 11 -23.16 -16.04 15.92
C LEU A 11 -21.96 -15.13 15.70
N LEU A 12 -22.14 -13.83 15.79
CA LEU A 12 -21.11 -12.85 15.52
C LEU A 12 -20.34 -12.51 16.79
N ASP A 13 -19.03 -12.78 16.79
CA ASP A 13 -18.12 -12.34 17.84
C ASP A 13 -17.90 -10.84 17.71
N GLY A 14 -18.63 -10.07 18.51
CA GLY A 14 -18.76 -8.64 18.40
C GLY A 14 -17.44 -7.89 18.61
N TYR A 15 -16.72 -8.26 19.67
CA TYR A 15 -15.45 -7.61 19.98
C TYR A 15 -14.37 -7.92 18.92
N ALA A 16 -14.24 -9.18 18.49
CA ALA A 16 -13.28 -9.56 17.47
C ALA A 16 -13.53 -8.84 16.13
N ILE A 17 -14.79 -8.71 15.72
CA ILE A 17 -15.18 -7.98 14.50
C ILE A 17 -14.90 -6.48 14.66
N LEU A 18 -15.28 -5.88 15.79
CA LEU A 18 -15.08 -4.46 16.08
C LEU A 18 -13.60 -4.09 16.16
N TYR A 19 -12.80 -4.82 16.96
CA TYR A 19 -11.36 -4.60 17.09
C TYR A 19 -10.67 -4.70 15.72
N ARG A 20 -11.02 -5.70 14.96
CA ARG A 20 -10.47 -5.89 13.61
C ARG A 20 -10.79 -4.72 12.69
N ALA A 21 -12.03 -4.21 12.72
CA ALA A 21 -12.45 -3.05 11.94
C ALA A 21 -11.73 -1.76 12.40
N PHE A 22 -11.58 -1.57 13.71
CA PHE A 22 -10.89 -0.43 14.31
C PHE A 22 -9.40 -0.38 13.93
N TYR A 23 -8.69 -1.52 14.08
CA TYR A 23 -7.27 -1.59 13.78
C TYR A 23 -6.94 -1.68 12.28
N ALA A 24 -7.89 -2.05 11.42
CA ALA A 24 -7.67 -2.12 9.99
C ALA A 24 -7.29 -0.76 9.38
N LEU A 25 -7.81 0.33 9.93
CA LEU A 25 -7.60 1.70 9.48
C LEU A 25 -6.90 2.58 10.53
N ILE A 26 -6.23 1.99 11.52
CA ILE A 26 -5.64 2.74 12.64
C ILE A 26 -4.56 3.74 12.19
N SER A 27 -3.82 3.42 11.15
CA SER A 27 -2.79 4.32 10.60
C SER A 27 -3.37 5.50 9.81
N ARG A 28 -4.62 5.38 9.34
CA ARG A 28 -5.35 6.38 8.57
C ARG A 28 -6.85 6.22 8.83
N PRO A 29 -7.35 6.68 9.98
CA PRO A 29 -8.74 6.52 10.33
C PRO A 29 -9.66 7.34 9.41
N LEU A 30 -10.81 6.75 9.08
CA LEU A 30 -11.90 7.49 8.46
C LEU A 30 -12.50 8.42 9.50
N ARG A 31 -12.64 9.71 9.15
CA ARG A 31 -13.24 10.69 10.05
C ARG A 31 -14.34 11.47 9.32
N THR A 32 -15.38 11.80 10.06
CA THR A 32 -16.40 12.75 9.56
C THR A 32 -15.79 14.14 9.41
N THR A 33 -16.50 15.04 8.73
CA THR A 33 -16.17 16.47 8.65
C THR A 33 -16.07 17.12 10.02
N ARG A 34 -16.69 16.52 11.05
CA ARG A 34 -16.62 16.95 12.46
C ARG A 34 -15.45 16.34 13.22
N GLY A 35 -14.66 15.47 12.59
CA GLY A 35 -13.47 14.84 13.17
C GLY A 35 -13.72 13.54 13.94
N GLU A 36 -14.96 13.02 13.97
CA GLU A 36 -15.30 11.75 14.62
C GLU A 36 -14.70 10.56 13.88
N ASN A 37 -14.05 9.63 14.58
CA ASN A 37 -13.49 8.43 13.96
C ASN A 37 -14.61 7.43 13.65
N THR A 38 -14.81 7.12 12.37
CA THR A 38 -15.87 6.24 11.88
C THR A 38 -15.35 4.92 11.28
N SER A 39 -14.04 4.65 11.36
CA SER A 39 -13.39 3.50 10.74
C SER A 39 -14.01 2.17 11.11
N ALA A 40 -14.24 1.94 12.39
CA ALA A 40 -14.81 0.70 12.88
C ALA A 40 -16.28 0.54 12.46
N ALA A 41 -17.06 1.61 12.54
CA ALA A 41 -18.46 1.64 12.13
C ALA A 41 -18.59 1.33 10.62
N TRP A 42 -17.71 1.90 9.79
CA TRP A 42 -17.65 1.61 8.37
C TRP A 42 -17.35 0.13 8.10
N GLY A 43 -16.35 -0.42 8.82
CA GLY A 43 -15.96 -1.82 8.70
C GLY A 43 -17.09 -2.78 9.08
N VAL A 44 -17.79 -2.49 10.19
CA VAL A 44 -18.93 -3.30 10.66
C VAL A 44 -20.13 -3.20 9.70
N ALA A 45 -20.47 -1.99 9.23
CA ALA A 45 -21.57 -1.80 8.27
C ALA A 45 -21.33 -2.59 6.98
N ASN A 46 -20.12 -2.48 6.40
CA ASN A 46 -19.74 -3.26 5.24
C ASN A 46 -19.78 -4.77 5.48
N PHE A 47 -19.29 -5.21 6.64
CA PHE A 47 -19.33 -6.61 7.01
C PHE A 47 -20.77 -7.14 7.08
N LEU A 48 -21.69 -6.42 7.74
CA LEU A 48 -23.09 -6.84 7.87
C LEU A 48 -23.82 -6.86 6.52
N LEU A 49 -23.57 -5.86 5.65
CA LEU A 49 -24.14 -5.82 4.30
C LEU A 49 -23.65 -7.01 3.46
N ARG A 50 -22.34 -7.32 3.53
CA ARG A 50 -21.75 -8.45 2.81
C ARG A 50 -22.27 -9.78 3.35
N LEU A 51 -22.28 -9.97 4.68
CA LEU A 51 -22.76 -11.20 5.31
C LEU A 51 -24.19 -11.51 4.88
N ARG A 52 -25.08 -10.50 4.88
CA ARG A 52 -26.47 -10.67 4.43
C ARG A 52 -26.59 -11.00 2.96
N ALA A 53 -25.80 -10.33 2.11
CA ALA A 53 -25.85 -10.53 0.68
C ALA A 53 -25.26 -11.88 0.22
N GLN A 54 -24.20 -12.37 0.87
CA GLN A 54 -23.49 -13.59 0.45
C GLN A 54 -24.05 -14.86 1.09
N HIS A 55 -24.43 -14.78 2.37
CA HIS A 55 -24.79 -16.00 3.13
C HIS A 55 -26.27 -16.12 3.41
N HIS A 56 -27.08 -15.09 3.13
CA HIS A 56 -28.53 -15.07 3.34
C HIS A 56 -28.93 -15.71 4.70
N PRO A 57 -28.40 -15.23 5.84
CA PRO A 57 -28.62 -15.83 7.13
C PRO A 57 -30.11 -15.85 7.48
N GLU A 58 -30.61 -16.98 7.98
CA GLU A 58 -31.98 -17.04 8.51
C GLU A 58 -32.05 -16.46 9.93
N PHE A 59 -31.01 -16.72 10.72
CA PHE A 59 -30.87 -16.24 12.07
C PHE A 59 -29.51 -15.55 12.26
N ILE A 60 -29.48 -14.44 13.00
CA ILE A 60 -28.27 -13.67 13.26
C ILE A 60 -28.31 -13.06 14.65
N VAL A 61 -27.19 -13.06 15.33
CA VAL A 61 -27.02 -12.39 16.61
C VAL A 61 -25.60 -11.87 16.78
N TRP A 62 -25.49 -10.70 17.36
CA TRP A 62 -24.23 -10.09 17.76
C TRP A 62 -24.02 -10.36 19.26
N VAL A 63 -22.88 -10.92 19.64
CA VAL A 63 -22.55 -11.23 21.04
C VAL A 63 -21.39 -10.34 21.47
N SER A 64 -21.55 -9.68 22.61
CA SER A 64 -20.54 -8.79 23.19
C SER A 64 -20.20 -9.17 24.61
N ASP A 65 -19.00 -8.81 25.07
CA ASP A 65 -18.59 -8.94 26.47
C ASP A 65 -19.36 -7.94 27.35
N ALA A 66 -19.73 -8.34 28.56
CA ALA A 66 -20.46 -7.55 29.53
C ALA A 66 -19.62 -7.16 30.78
N GLY A 67 -18.32 -6.91 30.60
CA GLY A 67 -17.40 -6.54 31.68
C GLY A 67 -16.53 -7.70 32.16
N ASP A 68 -16.14 -7.68 33.44
CA ASP A 68 -15.23 -8.67 34.02
C ASP A 68 -15.84 -10.08 34.03
N SER A 69 -15.05 -11.08 33.72
CA SER A 69 -15.42 -12.49 33.70
C SER A 69 -14.93 -13.21 34.96
N GLY A 70 -15.56 -14.36 35.31
CA GLY A 70 -15.09 -15.21 36.40
C GLY A 70 -13.63 -15.69 36.25
N ARG A 71 -13.04 -15.61 35.03
CA ARG A 71 -11.62 -15.92 34.79
C ARG A 71 -10.70 -14.90 35.45
N THR A 72 -11.07 -13.62 35.46
CA THR A 72 -10.29 -12.55 36.11
C THR A 72 -10.31 -12.71 37.64
N GLU A 73 -11.42 -13.17 38.21
CA GLU A 73 -11.47 -13.50 39.66
C GLU A 73 -10.57 -14.69 39.99
N ARG A 74 -10.52 -15.68 39.10
CA ARG A 74 -9.73 -16.90 39.28
C ARG A 74 -8.23 -16.67 39.05
N TYR A 75 -7.88 -15.84 38.09
CA TYR A 75 -6.49 -15.49 37.73
C TYR A 75 -6.40 -13.99 37.43
N PRO A 76 -6.01 -13.16 38.42
CA PRO A 76 -6.00 -11.69 38.27
C PRO A 76 -5.08 -11.16 37.16
N GLU A 77 -4.08 -11.97 36.72
CA GLU A 77 -3.20 -11.63 35.62
C GLU A 77 -3.78 -11.96 34.24
N TYR A 78 -4.97 -12.59 34.18
CA TYR A 78 -5.66 -12.90 32.94
C TYR A 78 -5.91 -11.63 32.12
N LYS A 79 -5.53 -11.65 30.84
CA LYS A 79 -5.62 -10.51 29.91
C LYS A 79 -4.86 -9.23 30.34
N SER A 80 -4.04 -9.28 31.43
CA SER A 80 -3.30 -8.11 31.93
C SER A 80 -2.21 -7.63 30.98
N THR A 81 -1.74 -8.48 30.06
CA THR A 81 -0.75 -8.17 29.03
C THR A 81 -1.36 -7.52 27.78
N ARG A 82 -2.69 -7.49 27.65
CA ARG A 82 -3.35 -6.77 26.56
C ARG A 82 -2.99 -5.30 26.61
N GLU A 83 -2.53 -4.74 25.49
CA GLU A 83 -2.22 -3.32 25.41
C GLU A 83 -3.45 -2.49 25.74
N LYS A 84 -3.33 -1.64 26.75
CA LYS A 84 -4.34 -0.62 27.00
C LYS A 84 -4.21 0.43 25.91
N LEU A 85 -5.32 0.77 25.30
CA LEU A 85 -5.41 1.91 24.40
C LEU A 85 -4.96 3.16 25.16
N ASP A 86 -4.26 4.07 24.51
CA ASP A 86 -4.06 5.38 25.10
C ASP A 86 -5.41 6.12 25.24
N GLU A 87 -5.43 7.20 25.99
CA GLU A 87 -6.66 7.92 26.34
C GLU A 87 -7.43 8.40 25.09
N ALA A 88 -6.70 8.80 24.03
CA ALA A 88 -7.29 9.26 22.79
C ALA A 88 -7.87 8.09 21.95
N MET A 89 -7.14 6.99 21.87
CA MET A 89 -7.60 5.77 21.20
C MET A 89 -8.76 5.13 21.94
N GLN A 90 -8.78 5.19 23.28
CA GLN A 90 -9.90 4.69 24.09
C GLN A 90 -11.16 5.50 23.80
N ALA A 91 -11.05 6.83 23.72
CA ALA A 91 -12.19 7.68 23.39
C ALA A 91 -12.72 7.42 21.96
N ASP A 92 -11.83 7.23 20.98
CA ASP A 92 -12.21 6.86 19.61
C ASP A 92 -12.87 5.45 19.58
N PHE A 93 -12.42 4.51 20.42
CA PHE A 93 -12.99 3.17 20.51
C PHE A 93 -14.37 3.18 21.19
N ASP A 94 -14.54 3.95 22.27
CA ASP A 94 -15.82 4.10 22.96
C ASP A 94 -16.87 4.72 22.02
N LEU A 95 -16.48 5.74 21.26
CA LEU A 95 -17.33 6.34 20.22
C LEU A 95 -17.69 5.34 19.11
N ALA A 96 -16.74 4.47 18.73
CA ALA A 96 -16.98 3.41 17.75
C ALA A 96 -18.00 2.39 18.24
N LEU A 97 -18.00 2.06 19.54
CA LEU A 97 -19.00 1.20 20.15
C LEU A 97 -20.41 1.80 20.04
N GLU A 98 -20.56 3.11 20.30
CA GLU A 98 -21.84 3.82 20.15
C GLU A 98 -22.32 3.77 18.69
N HIS A 99 -21.47 4.10 17.74
CA HIS A 99 -21.80 4.07 16.31
C HIS A 99 -22.21 2.66 15.84
N VAL A 100 -21.53 1.61 16.34
CA VAL A 100 -21.85 0.23 15.99
C VAL A 100 -23.18 -0.22 16.61
N ARG A 101 -23.50 0.21 17.85
CA ARG A 101 -24.82 -0.05 18.45
C ARG A 101 -25.96 0.57 17.63
N ASP A 102 -25.78 1.81 17.17
CA ASP A 102 -26.76 2.47 16.30
C ASP A 102 -26.96 1.71 14.99
N LEU A 103 -25.86 1.25 14.36
CA LEU A 103 -25.90 0.42 13.16
C LEU A 103 -26.62 -0.91 13.41
N LEU A 104 -26.27 -1.64 14.46
CA LEU A 104 -26.92 -2.92 14.81
C LEU A 104 -28.42 -2.74 15.03
N THR A 105 -28.83 -1.65 15.71
CA THR A 105 -30.23 -1.29 15.92
C THR A 105 -30.94 -1.06 14.58
N ALA A 106 -30.35 -0.25 13.68
CA ALA A 106 -30.89 0.03 12.37
C ALA A 106 -30.93 -1.20 11.44
N PHE A 107 -29.93 -2.08 11.55
CA PHE A 107 -29.93 -3.39 10.88
C PHE A 107 -30.89 -4.39 11.52
N ARG A 108 -31.47 -4.09 12.65
CA ARG A 108 -32.30 -5.02 13.47
C ARG A 108 -31.57 -6.33 13.78
N VAL A 109 -30.27 -6.22 14.13
CA VAL A 109 -29.47 -7.35 14.61
C VAL A 109 -29.53 -7.36 16.15
N PRO A 110 -30.06 -8.42 16.77
CA PRO A 110 -30.09 -8.51 18.21
C PRO A 110 -28.70 -8.57 18.82
N VAL A 111 -28.48 -7.87 19.91
CA VAL A 111 -27.24 -7.88 20.70
C VAL A 111 -27.50 -8.65 21.98
N ILE A 112 -26.61 -9.60 22.31
CA ILE A 112 -26.66 -10.38 23.53
C ILE A 112 -25.38 -10.15 24.33
N GLU A 113 -25.56 -9.78 25.60
CA GLU A 113 -24.52 -9.58 26.59
C GLU A 113 -24.97 -10.27 27.90
N VAL A 114 -24.08 -11.05 28.52
CA VAL A 114 -24.38 -11.76 29.78
C VAL A 114 -23.34 -11.40 30.83
N THR A 115 -23.74 -10.68 31.87
CA THR A 115 -22.83 -10.24 32.93
C THR A 115 -22.13 -11.40 33.61
N GLY A 116 -20.82 -11.31 33.80
CA GLY A 116 -19.98 -12.33 34.44
C GLY A 116 -19.44 -13.40 33.48
N TYR A 117 -19.81 -13.38 32.20
CA TYR A 117 -19.36 -14.31 31.19
C TYR A 117 -18.74 -13.55 29.99
N GLU A 118 -17.79 -14.17 29.34
CA GLU A 118 -17.21 -13.65 28.09
C GLU A 118 -18.10 -13.98 26.88
N ALA A 119 -17.97 -13.19 25.82
CA ALA A 119 -18.72 -13.43 24.58
C ALA A 119 -18.51 -14.85 24.05
N ASP A 120 -17.31 -15.41 24.21
CA ASP A 120 -16.95 -16.75 23.76
C ASP A 120 -17.80 -17.84 24.47
N ASP A 121 -18.05 -17.67 25.76
CA ASP A 121 -18.88 -18.58 26.57
C ASP A 121 -20.36 -18.52 26.15
N VAL A 122 -20.84 -17.30 25.88
CA VAL A 122 -22.21 -17.08 25.40
C VAL A 122 -22.39 -17.68 24.00
N ILE A 123 -21.42 -17.42 23.07
CA ILE A 123 -21.40 -17.99 21.72
C ILE A 123 -21.38 -19.53 21.80
N GLY A 124 -20.50 -20.10 22.65
CA GLY A 124 -20.37 -21.54 22.80
C GLY A 124 -21.70 -22.19 23.28
N THR A 125 -22.32 -21.58 24.28
CA THR A 125 -23.62 -22.03 24.82
C THR A 125 -24.72 -21.98 23.74
N MET A 126 -24.85 -20.84 23.04
CA MET A 126 -25.86 -20.67 21.98
C MET A 126 -25.62 -21.57 20.78
N ALA A 127 -24.36 -21.81 20.41
CA ALA A 127 -24.01 -22.71 19.29
C ALA A 127 -24.45 -24.15 19.59
N LEU A 128 -24.26 -24.61 20.84
CA LEU A 128 -24.73 -25.96 21.24
C LEU A 128 -26.26 -26.06 21.34
N GLN A 129 -26.93 -25.00 21.82
CA GLN A 129 -28.39 -24.95 21.83
C GLN A 129 -28.99 -24.97 20.42
N ALA A 130 -28.37 -24.22 19.47
CA ALA A 130 -28.79 -24.22 18.06
C ALA A 130 -28.64 -25.62 17.44
N ALA A 131 -27.47 -26.25 17.60
CA ALA A 131 -27.23 -27.62 17.12
C ALA A 131 -28.22 -28.63 17.71
N GLY A 132 -28.57 -28.48 19.02
CA GLY A 132 -29.59 -29.30 19.70
C GLY A 132 -31.00 -29.07 19.15
N GLN A 133 -31.30 -27.94 18.57
CA GLN A 133 -32.57 -27.60 17.92
C GLN A 133 -32.57 -27.92 16.41
N GLY A 134 -31.51 -28.54 15.89
CA GLY A 134 -31.38 -28.89 14.46
C GLY A 134 -31.00 -27.73 13.54
N VAL A 135 -30.53 -26.61 14.09
CA VAL A 135 -30.03 -25.44 13.38
C VAL A 135 -28.52 -25.48 13.35
N GLU A 136 -27.91 -25.33 12.17
CA GLU A 136 -26.43 -25.26 12.03
C GLU A 136 -25.93 -23.93 12.57
N ALA A 137 -25.12 -23.96 13.64
CA ALA A 137 -24.47 -22.77 14.19
C ALA A 137 -23.22 -22.42 13.40
N VAL A 138 -23.15 -21.19 12.90
CA VAL A 138 -21.97 -20.62 12.22
C VAL A 138 -21.37 -19.58 13.16
N ILE A 139 -20.26 -19.90 13.82
CA ILE A 139 -19.51 -18.97 14.66
C ILE A 139 -18.65 -18.09 13.76
N VAL A 140 -18.85 -16.79 13.78
CA VAL A 140 -18.11 -15.84 12.95
C VAL A 140 -17.06 -15.14 13.80
N SER A 141 -15.85 -15.69 13.81
CA SER A 141 -14.70 -15.16 14.54
C SER A 141 -13.37 -15.55 13.88
N GLY A 142 -12.38 -14.69 14.08
CA GLY A 142 -10.97 -14.97 13.77
C GLY A 142 -10.26 -15.76 14.87
N ASP A 143 -10.86 -15.95 16.03
CA ASP A 143 -10.21 -16.59 17.17
C ASP A 143 -10.02 -18.09 16.94
N LYS A 144 -8.84 -18.58 17.32
CA LYS A 144 -8.46 -19.99 17.23
C LYS A 144 -9.13 -20.84 18.32
N ASP A 145 -9.54 -20.21 19.42
CA ASP A 145 -10.05 -20.92 20.58
C ASP A 145 -11.42 -21.54 20.29
N PHE A 146 -12.19 -20.95 19.38
CA PHE A 146 -13.45 -21.54 18.89
C PHE A 146 -13.27 -22.88 18.15
N CYS A 147 -12.04 -23.25 17.74
CA CYS A 147 -11.82 -24.57 17.15
C CYS A 147 -12.19 -25.73 18.09
N GLN A 148 -12.22 -25.50 19.42
CA GLN A 148 -12.69 -26.49 20.41
C GLN A 148 -14.19 -26.82 20.29
N LEU A 149 -14.98 -25.94 19.68
CA LEU A 149 -16.42 -26.09 19.54
C LEU A 149 -16.85 -26.76 18.23
N VAL A 150 -15.93 -26.92 17.27
CA VAL A 150 -16.24 -27.47 15.93
C VAL A 150 -16.65 -28.92 16.04
N ARG A 151 -17.88 -29.21 15.62
CA ARG A 151 -18.52 -30.51 15.67
C ARG A 151 -19.67 -30.59 14.67
N PRO A 152 -20.31 -31.76 14.45
CA PRO A 152 -21.49 -31.79 13.59
C PRO A 152 -22.56 -30.81 14.10
N GLY A 153 -22.99 -29.88 13.24
CA GLY A 153 -23.94 -28.82 13.57
C GLY A 153 -23.33 -27.53 14.09
N VAL A 154 -21.98 -27.44 14.31
CA VAL A 154 -21.26 -26.23 14.68
C VAL A 154 -20.05 -26.07 13.78
N VAL A 155 -20.02 -24.99 13.02
CA VAL A 155 -18.93 -24.62 12.13
C VAL A 155 -18.39 -23.23 12.45
N LEU A 156 -17.14 -22.94 12.09
CA LEU A 156 -16.49 -21.65 12.27
C LEU A 156 -16.27 -20.98 10.92
N LEU A 157 -16.67 -19.73 10.81
CA LEU A 157 -16.37 -18.85 9.68
C LEU A 157 -15.36 -17.81 10.11
N ASN A 158 -14.13 -17.91 9.61
CA ASN A 158 -13.19 -16.79 9.71
C ASN A 158 -13.47 -15.83 8.55
N PRO A 159 -14.00 -14.63 8.83
CA PRO A 159 -14.50 -13.74 7.77
C PRO A 159 -13.41 -13.06 6.92
N GLY A 160 -12.18 -13.59 6.90
CA GLY A 160 -11.09 -13.05 6.10
C GLY A 160 -10.68 -11.61 6.47
N ARG A 161 -9.75 -11.00 5.77
CA ARG A 161 -9.45 -9.57 5.86
C ARG A 161 -9.92 -8.91 4.56
N GLY A 162 -10.88 -8.01 4.64
CA GLY A 162 -11.22 -7.14 3.51
C GLY A 162 -10.06 -6.16 3.21
N GLY A 163 -9.83 -5.85 1.94
CA GLY A 163 -8.77 -4.94 1.48
C GLY A 163 -7.85 -5.59 0.43
N PRO A 164 -6.97 -4.83 -0.23
CA PRO A 164 -6.13 -5.32 -1.34
C PRO A 164 -5.13 -6.42 -0.98
N ALA A 165 -4.92 -6.68 0.33
CA ALA A 165 -4.18 -7.84 0.84
C ALA A 165 -5.16 -8.86 1.45
N GLY A 166 -6.34 -9.02 0.83
CA GLY A 166 -7.45 -9.79 1.35
C GLY A 166 -7.05 -11.22 1.74
N VAL A 167 -7.40 -11.60 2.96
CA VAL A 167 -7.46 -13.01 3.35
C VAL A 167 -8.89 -13.44 3.06
N GLU A 168 -9.07 -14.45 2.21
CA GLU A 168 -10.38 -15.03 1.89
C GLU A 168 -11.12 -15.51 3.14
N GLU A 169 -12.44 -15.59 3.07
CA GLU A 169 -13.26 -16.26 4.07
C GLU A 169 -12.84 -17.72 4.17
N HIS A 170 -12.62 -18.19 5.38
CA HIS A 170 -12.21 -19.56 5.61
C HIS A 170 -13.22 -20.30 6.51
N TRP A 171 -13.87 -21.29 5.95
CA TRP A 171 -14.78 -22.16 6.65
C TRP A 171 -14.02 -23.30 7.34
N VAL A 172 -14.29 -23.50 8.63
CA VAL A 172 -13.71 -24.58 9.42
C VAL A 172 -14.83 -25.47 9.92
N ASP A 173 -14.84 -26.70 9.45
CA ASP A 173 -15.75 -27.76 9.87
C ASP A 173 -15.00 -29.00 10.36
N VAL A 174 -15.71 -30.07 10.63
CA VAL A 174 -15.14 -31.32 11.16
C VAL A 174 -14.05 -31.91 10.24
N SER A 175 -14.14 -31.63 8.92
CA SER A 175 -13.23 -32.22 7.93
C SER A 175 -11.85 -31.55 7.92
N ASN A 176 -11.77 -30.24 8.25
CA ASN A 176 -10.53 -29.45 8.17
C ASN A 176 -10.13 -28.77 9.48
N ALA A 177 -10.89 -28.91 10.57
CA ALA A 177 -10.63 -28.23 11.85
C ALA A 177 -9.23 -28.54 12.42
N SER A 178 -8.70 -29.74 12.18
CA SER A 178 -7.37 -30.11 12.62
C SER A 178 -6.22 -29.43 11.88
N GLU A 179 -6.47 -28.85 10.70
CA GLU A 179 -5.41 -28.21 9.90
C GLU A 179 -4.91 -26.92 10.55
N ARG A 180 -5.79 -26.18 11.22
CA ARG A 180 -5.45 -24.88 11.81
C ARG A 180 -4.48 -24.98 13.00
N LEU A 181 -4.73 -25.89 13.92
CA LEU A 181 -3.92 -26.07 15.15
C LEU A 181 -3.10 -27.37 15.15
N GLY A 182 -3.28 -28.25 14.18
CA GLY A 182 -2.61 -29.52 14.06
C GLY A 182 -3.06 -30.55 15.10
N VAL A 183 -4.23 -30.34 15.72
CA VAL A 183 -4.89 -31.24 16.67
C VAL A 183 -6.38 -31.30 16.38
N ALA A 184 -7.03 -32.40 16.71
CA ALA A 184 -8.49 -32.54 16.56
C ALA A 184 -9.25 -31.60 17.52
N PRO A 185 -10.48 -31.18 17.21
CA PRO A 185 -11.25 -30.25 18.02
C PRO A 185 -11.35 -30.62 19.50
N ASP A 186 -11.51 -31.89 19.83
CA ASP A 186 -11.56 -32.44 21.19
C ASP A 186 -10.25 -32.36 21.96
N ARG A 187 -9.14 -31.98 21.27
CA ARG A 187 -7.79 -31.83 21.85
C ARG A 187 -7.33 -30.37 21.89
N VAL A 188 -8.13 -29.44 21.37
CA VAL A 188 -7.75 -28.03 21.31
C VAL A 188 -7.53 -27.43 22.69
N VAL A 189 -8.39 -27.75 23.66
CA VAL A 189 -8.28 -27.28 25.04
C VAL A 189 -6.97 -27.76 25.68
N ASP A 190 -6.65 -29.06 25.55
CA ASP A 190 -5.42 -29.64 26.10
C ASP A 190 -4.17 -29.09 25.41
N TYR A 191 -4.27 -28.83 24.10
CA TYR A 191 -3.20 -28.20 23.34
C TYR A 191 -2.93 -26.78 23.83
N LEU A 192 -3.97 -25.96 23.99
CA LEU A 192 -3.85 -24.58 24.50
C LEU A 192 -3.37 -24.55 25.96
N ALA A 193 -3.81 -25.50 26.77
CA ALA A 193 -3.34 -25.65 28.15
C ALA A 193 -1.83 -25.92 28.25
N LEU A 194 -1.27 -26.65 27.29
CA LEU A 194 0.18 -26.93 27.23
C LEU A 194 0.99 -25.76 26.67
N VAL A 195 0.51 -25.12 25.58
CA VAL A 195 1.22 -24.05 24.89
C VAL A 195 1.08 -22.71 25.61
N GLY A 196 -0.08 -22.49 26.25
CA GLY A 196 -0.50 -21.20 26.78
C GLY A 196 -0.97 -20.23 25.70
N ASP A 197 -1.40 -19.07 26.12
CA ASP A 197 -1.75 -17.96 25.24
C ASP A 197 -1.15 -16.66 25.74
N SER A 198 -0.24 -16.08 24.96
CA SER A 198 0.42 -14.81 25.30
C SER A 198 -0.52 -13.62 25.14
N SER A 199 -1.57 -13.72 24.32
CA SER A 199 -2.56 -12.66 24.12
C SER A 199 -3.45 -12.48 25.35
N ASP A 200 -3.80 -13.59 25.98
CA ASP A 200 -4.66 -13.62 27.16
C ASP A 200 -3.89 -13.87 28.47
N ASN A 201 -2.57 -13.88 28.39
CA ASN A 201 -1.67 -14.12 29.51
C ASN A 201 -1.91 -15.47 30.18
N VAL A 202 -2.24 -16.49 29.39
CA VAL A 202 -2.39 -17.86 29.88
C VAL A 202 -1.00 -18.52 29.92
N PRO A 203 -0.53 -19.02 31.09
CA PRO A 203 0.90 -19.36 31.29
C PRO A 203 1.37 -20.58 30.47
N GLY A 204 0.54 -21.58 30.25
CA GLY A 204 0.96 -22.84 29.62
C GLY A 204 1.99 -23.59 30.47
N VAL A 205 2.71 -24.55 29.83
CA VAL A 205 3.80 -25.30 30.46
C VAL A 205 5.14 -24.82 29.96
N LYS A 206 5.96 -24.26 30.84
CA LYS A 206 7.27 -23.73 30.48
C LYS A 206 8.17 -24.78 29.83
N GLY A 207 8.57 -24.54 28.59
CA GLY A 207 9.43 -25.43 27.82
C GLY A 207 8.70 -26.32 26.83
N ILE A 208 7.38 -26.26 26.76
CA ILE A 208 6.55 -26.93 25.77
C ILE A 208 5.99 -25.85 24.83
N GLY A 209 6.39 -25.91 23.56
CA GLY A 209 5.84 -25.07 22.52
C GLY A 209 4.98 -25.89 21.56
N ASP A 210 4.46 -25.23 20.53
CA ASP A 210 3.53 -25.74 19.54
C ASP A 210 3.83 -27.18 19.05
N LYS A 211 5.02 -27.42 18.49
CA LYS A 211 5.41 -28.75 18.00
C LYS A 211 5.51 -29.80 19.11
N GLY A 212 5.92 -29.38 20.30
CA GLY A 212 6.04 -30.23 21.47
C GLY A 212 4.68 -30.69 22.00
N ALA A 213 3.73 -29.77 22.13
CA ALA A 213 2.37 -30.04 22.58
C ALA A 213 1.65 -31.03 21.64
N ARG A 214 1.70 -30.80 20.33
CA ARG A 214 1.12 -31.73 19.34
C ARG A 214 1.68 -33.14 19.44
N LYS A 215 3.01 -33.26 19.57
CA LYS A 215 3.66 -34.59 19.73
C LYS A 215 3.25 -35.29 21.01
N LEU A 216 3.21 -34.54 22.13
CA LEU A 216 2.83 -35.09 23.42
C LEU A 216 1.37 -35.55 23.45
N LEU A 217 0.45 -34.76 22.89
CA LEU A 217 -0.97 -35.15 22.79
C LEU A 217 -1.18 -36.34 21.85
N ALA A 218 -0.42 -36.43 20.75
CA ALA A 218 -0.46 -37.59 19.87
C ALA A 218 0.07 -38.89 20.57
N GLU A 219 1.03 -38.76 21.49
CA GLU A 219 1.64 -39.89 22.21
C GLU A 219 0.86 -40.30 23.48
N PHE A 220 0.38 -39.34 24.26
CA PHE A 220 -0.26 -39.58 25.55
C PHE A 220 -1.79 -39.40 25.56
N GLY A 221 -2.38 -38.84 24.53
CA GLY A 221 -3.81 -38.68 24.29
C GLY A 221 -4.38 -37.38 24.83
N ASP A 222 -4.42 -37.14 26.10
CA ASP A 222 -4.98 -35.95 26.76
C ASP A 222 -4.05 -35.39 27.86
N LEU A 223 -4.37 -34.19 28.37
CA LEU A 223 -3.58 -33.53 29.40
C LEU A 223 -3.48 -34.33 30.67
N ASP A 224 -4.57 -34.94 31.15
CA ASP A 224 -4.58 -35.69 32.42
C ASP A 224 -3.71 -36.95 32.30
N SER A 225 -3.85 -37.71 31.21
CA SER A 225 -2.97 -38.86 30.90
C SER A 225 -1.52 -38.47 30.78
N LEU A 226 -1.25 -37.30 30.14
CA LEU A 226 0.11 -36.78 30.01
C LEU A 226 0.72 -36.39 31.36
N LEU A 227 -0.05 -35.68 32.20
CA LEU A 227 0.43 -35.27 33.54
C LEU A 227 0.63 -36.51 34.47
N ALA A 228 -0.25 -37.49 34.41
CA ALA A 228 -0.09 -38.71 35.18
C ALA A 228 1.15 -39.51 34.76
N ARG A 229 1.55 -39.46 33.50
CA ARG A 229 2.68 -40.14 32.89
C ARG A 229 3.84 -39.22 32.55
N ALA A 230 3.93 -38.06 33.16
CA ALA A 230 4.94 -37.03 32.84
C ALA A 230 6.40 -37.56 32.96
N SER A 231 6.64 -38.53 33.86
CA SER A 231 7.95 -39.17 34.03
C SER A 231 8.39 -39.99 32.80
N GLU A 232 7.47 -40.45 31.96
CA GLU A 232 7.73 -41.26 30.75
C GLU A 232 8.09 -40.40 29.53
N VAL A 233 7.89 -39.06 29.60
CA VAL A 233 8.17 -38.14 28.48
C VAL A 233 9.65 -38.17 28.13
N SER A 234 9.96 -38.49 26.87
CA SER A 234 11.30 -38.65 26.35
C SER A 234 12.15 -37.35 26.39
N SER A 235 11.53 -36.20 26.10
CA SER A 235 12.17 -34.89 26.18
C SER A 235 12.44 -34.48 27.63
N LYS A 236 13.70 -34.37 28.04
CA LYS A 236 14.09 -33.94 29.38
C LYS A 236 13.45 -32.62 29.79
N ARG A 237 13.50 -31.62 28.92
CA ARG A 237 12.94 -30.28 29.16
C ARG A 237 11.41 -30.30 29.32
N ALA A 238 10.70 -31.03 28.46
CA ALA A 238 9.24 -31.15 28.54
C ALA A 238 8.83 -31.92 29.79
N ARG A 239 9.56 -33.01 30.15
CA ARG A 239 9.34 -33.78 31.36
C ARG A 239 9.49 -32.96 32.64
N GLU A 240 10.61 -32.21 32.73
CA GLU A 240 10.86 -31.30 33.86
C GLU A 240 9.78 -30.19 33.93
N GLY A 241 9.39 -29.63 32.80
CA GLY A 241 8.32 -28.64 32.69
C GLY A 241 6.99 -29.19 33.20
N LEU A 242 6.57 -30.38 32.74
CA LEU A 242 5.31 -31.00 33.16
C LEU A 242 5.29 -31.34 34.66
N LEU A 243 6.42 -31.85 35.19
CA LEU A 243 6.49 -32.17 36.63
C LEU A 243 6.50 -30.90 37.50
N ALA A 244 7.11 -29.83 37.06
CA ALA A 244 7.23 -28.58 37.80
C ALA A 244 5.97 -27.70 37.71
N HIS A 245 5.26 -27.74 36.59
CA HIS A 245 4.17 -26.80 36.22
C HIS A 245 2.85 -27.51 35.94
N ALA A 246 2.58 -28.65 36.66
CA ALA A 246 1.34 -29.39 36.46
C ALA A 246 0.07 -28.59 36.85
N GLU A 247 0.17 -27.78 37.91
CA GLU A 247 -0.95 -26.94 38.36
C GLU A 247 -1.18 -25.77 37.42
N GLU A 248 -0.13 -25.17 36.86
CA GLU A 248 -0.25 -24.14 35.83
C GLU A 248 -0.88 -24.69 34.54
N ALA A 249 -0.61 -25.95 34.18
CA ALA A 249 -1.27 -26.61 33.05
C ALA A 249 -2.77 -26.81 33.30
N ARG A 250 -3.14 -27.20 34.52
CA ARG A 250 -4.57 -27.32 34.91
C ARG A 250 -5.28 -25.97 34.93
N LEU A 251 -4.62 -24.95 35.49
CA LEU A 251 -5.15 -23.57 35.47
C LEU A 251 -5.29 -23.06 34.02
N SER A 252 -4.30 -23.29 33.20
CA SER A 252 -4.34 -22.91 31.77
C SER A 252 -5.51 -23.61 31.07
N ARG A 253 -5.75 -24.89 31.33
CA ARG A 253 -6.90 -25.63 30.78
C ARG A 253 -8.22 -24.99 31.20
N GLU A 254 -8.36 -24.64 32.50
CA GLU A 254 -9.55 -23.97 33.02
C GLU A 254 -9.80 -22.62 32.32
N LEU A 255 -8.72 -21.82 32.12
CA LEU A 255 -8.82 -20.49 31.53
C LEU A 255 -9.16 -20.53 30.03
N VAL A 256 -8.64 -21.52 29.26
CA VAL A 256 -8.89 -21.62 27.81
C VAL A 256 -10.15 -22.40 27.45
N THR A 257 -10.80 -23.01 28.40
CA THR A 257 -12.04 -23.75 28.16
C THR A 257 -13.22 -22.79 28.02
N ILE A 258 -13.89 -22.84 26.86
CA ILE A 258 -15.13 -22.10 26.62
C ILE A 258 -16.26 -22.79 27.42
N GLN A 259 -16.91 -22.03 28.32
CA GLN A 259 -18.06 -22.51 29.10
C GLN A 259 -19.29 -22.53 28.21
N CYS A 260 -19.98 -23.68 28.18
CA CYS A 260 -21.14 -23.87 27.32
C CYS A 260 -22.46 -24.05 28.09
N ASP A 261 -22.49 -23.61 29.34
CA ASP A 261 -23.62 -23.71 30.27
C ASP A 261 -24.03 -22.34 30.85
N VAL A 262 -23.70 -21.25 30.11
CA VAL A 262 -24.10 -19.88 30.47
C VAL A 262 -25.63 -19.80 30.61
N PRO A 263 -26.16 -19.05 31.61
CA PRO A 263 -27.60 -18.90 31.79
C PRO A 263 -28.27 -18.02 30.72
N VAL A 264 -28.12 -18.42 29.46
CA VAL A 264 -28.74 -17.80 28.28
C VAL A 264 -29.57 -18.84 27.56
N VAL A 265 -30.76 -18.46 27.09
CA VAL A 265 -31.64 -19.31 26.29
C VAL A 265 -31.71 -18.78 24.87
N LEU A 266 -31.42 -19.63 23.91
CA LEU A 266 -31.57 -19.30 22.49
C LEU A 266 -33.05 -19.37 22.11
N ASP A 267 -33.62 -18.20 21.83
CA ASP A 267 -34.95 -18.06 21.23
C ASP A 267 -34.79 -17.71 19.74
N LEU A 268 -35.10 -18.67 18.88
CA LEU A 268 -34.96 -18.54 17.42
C LEU A 268 -35.84 -17.43 16.82
N ASP A 269 -36.99 -17.15 17.42
CA ASP A 269 -37.87 -16.08 16.94
C ASP A 269 -37.32 -14.70 17.21
N GLN A 270 -36.56 -14.54 18.28
CA GLN A 270 -35.88 -13.28 18.60
C GLN A 270 -34.64 -13.00 17.72
N VAL A 271 -33.93 -14.05 17.34
CA VAL A 271 -32.69 -13.92 16.51
C VAL A 271 -32.96 -14.09 15.02
N LYS A 272 -34.22 -14.23 14.59
CA LYS A 272 -34.62 -14.31 13.21
C LYS A 272 -34.28 -13.01 12.49
N VAL A 273 -33.64 -13.14 11.30
CA VAL A 273 -33.27 -11.98 10.46
C VAL A 273 -34.55 -11.24 10.03
N ARG A 274 -34.55 -9.92 10.30
CA ARG A 274 -35.59 -9.00 9.88
C ARG A 274 -35.05 -8.03 8.85
N ALA A 275 -35.91 -7.47 8.00
CA ALA A 275 -35.54 -6.38 7.13
C ALA A 275 -34.95 -5.22 7.97
N ALA A 276 -33.90 -4.60 7.52
CA ALA A 276 -33.32 -3.44 8.19
C ALA A 276 -34.34 -2.29 8.24
N ASP A 277 -34.25 -1.46 9.25
CA ASP A 277 -34.99 -0.21 9.31
C ASP A 277 -34.33 0.79 8.37
N ARG A 278 -34.92 0.95 7.20
CA ARG A 278 -34.33 1.73 6.10
C ARG A 278 -34.08 3.17 6.49
N ASP A 279 -35.08 3.83 7.07
CA ASP A 279 -34.97 5.25 7.40
C ASP A 279 -33.97 5.49 8.53
N ALA A 280 -34.00 4.61 9.55
CA ALA A 280 -32.99 4.63 10.60
C ALA A 280 -31.58 4.36 10.06
N LEU A 281 -31.43 3.38 9.16
CA LEU A 281 -30.14 3.03 8.58
C LEU A 281 -29.57 4.15 7.70
N VAL A 282 -30.40 4.75 6.85
CA VAL A 282 -30.00 5.92 6.02
C VAL A 282 -29.63 7.09 6.94
N SER A 283 -30.40 7.34 8.02
CA SER A 283 -30.09 8.40 8.98
C SER A 283 -28.72 8.20 9.65
N VAL A 284 -28.43 6.97 10.13
CA VAL A 284 -27.14 6.63 10.76
C VAL A 284 -25.99 6.75 9.73
N LEU A 285 -26.16 6.19 8.54
CA LEU A 285 -25.13 6.25 7.48
C LEU A 285 -24.86 7.69 7.01
N THR A 286 -25.88 8.53 6.97
CA THR A 286 -25.72 9.98 6.64
C THR A 286 -24.97 10.71 7.74
N ARG A 287 -25.31 10.48 9.02
CA ARG A 287 -24.59 11.06 10.16
C ARG A 287 -23.12 10.67 10.18
N LEU A 288 -22.79 9.43 9.80
CA LEU A 288 -21.44 8.89 9.73
C LEU A 288 -20.74 9.24 8.40
N GLU A 289 -21.41 9.94 7.48
CA GLU A 289 -20.92 10.34 6.16
C GLU A 289 -20.55 9.17 5.24
N PHE A 290 -21.27 8.04 5.37
CA PHE A 290 -21.06 6.83 4.56
C PHE A 290 -21.90 6.83 3.27
N HIS A 291 -21.71 7.86 2.43
CA HIS A 291 -22.53 8.09 1.23
C HIS A 291 -22.58 6.90 0.27
N SER A 292 -21.47 6.18 0.11
CA SER A 292 -21.40 4.96 -0.73
C SER A 292 -22.24 3.81 -0.20
N LEU A 293 -22.41 3.69 1.12
CA LEU A 293 -23.24 2.65 1.73
C LEU A 293 -24.73 3.01 1.67
N ILE A 294 -25.08 4.29 1.66
CA ILE A 294 -26.45 4.75 1.51
C ILE A 294 -27.02 4.26 0.17
N ASN A 295 -26.30 4.46 -0.92
CA ASN A 295 -26.72 4.01 -2.26
C ASN A 295 -26.98 2.49 -2.28
N ARG A 296 -26.08 1.68 -1.69
CA ARG A 296 -26.24 0.22 -1.60
C ARG A 296 -27.51 -0.19 -0.80
N VAL A 297 -27.87 0.55 0.22
CA VAL A 297 -29.10 0.29 1.01
C VAL A 297 -30.34 0.70 0.23
N LEU A 298 -30.26 1.77 -0.57
CA LEU A 298 -31.37 2.26 -1.40
C LEU A 298 -31.63 1.36 -2.61
N ASP A 299 -30.60 0.76 -3.20
CA ASP A 299 -30.69 -0.10 -4.39
C ASP A 299 -31.11 -1.56 -4.05
N ALA A 300 -30.90 -2.00 -2.82
CA ALA A 300 -31.14 -3.39 -2.41
C ALA A 300 -32.62 -3.81 -2.28
N GLU A 301 -33.58 -2.91 -2.50
CA GLU A 301 -35.01 -3.19 -2.36
C GLU A 301 -35.86 -2.74 -3.56
N GLN A 302 -35.66 -3.35 -4.73
CA GLN A 302 -36.83 -3.63 -5.61
C GLN A 302 -37.36 -5.02 -5.21
N PRO A 303 -38.63 -5.16 -4.78
CA PRO A 303 -39.18 -6.47 -4.47
C PRO A 303 -39.19 -7.30 -5.74
N PRO A 304 -38.76 -8.57 -5.69
CA PRO A 304 -38.93 -9.47 -6.81
C PRO A 304 -40.44 -9.61 -7.07
N THR A 305 -40.89 -9.19 -8.25
CA THR A 305 -42.21 -9.54 -8.76
C THR A 305 -42.30 -11.05 -8.86
N VAL A 306 -43.09 -11.66 -7.98
CA VAL A 306 -43.37 -13.10 -8.00
C VAL A 306 -44.21 -13.38 -9.25
N PRO A 307 -43.77 -14.21 -10.19
CA PRO A 307 -44.66 -14.82 -11.16
C PRO A 307 -45.34 -16.03 -10.48
N GLU A 308 -46.67 -16.10 -10.62
CA GLU A 308 -47.45 -17.22 -10.21
C GLU A 308 -46.96 -18.54 -10.85
N VAL A 309 -46.99 -19.58 -10.01
CA VAL A 309 -46.57 -20.94 -10.30
C VAL A 309 -47.56 -21.61 -11.25
N ASP A 310 -47.10 -22.20 -12.34
CA ASP A 310 -47.71 -23.40 -12.90
C ASP A 310 -46.65 -24.37 -13.46
N GLN A 311 -46.64 -25.52 -12.79
CA GLN A 311 -46.37 -26.94 -13.21
C GLN A 311 -45.02 -27.33 -13.85
N GLU A 312 -44.37 -28.20 -13.04
CA GLU A 312 -43.63 -29.44 -13.41
C GLU A 312 -42.67 -29.46 -14.61
N VAL A 313 -41.36 -29.43 -14.31
CA VAL A 313 -40.34 -30.24 -14.98
C VAL A 313 -39.20 -30.60 -14.02
N ALA A 314 -38.67 -31.83 -14.13
CA ALA A 314 -37.74 -32.53 -13.26
C ALA A 314 -36.34 -31.88 -13.10
N PRO A 315 -35.53 -32.25 -12.07
CA PRO A 315 -34.37 -31.49 -11.63
C PRO A 315 -33.12 -31.83 -12.46
N GLU A 316 -32.55 -30.82 -13.08
CA GLU A 316 -31.15 -30.83 -13.50
C GLU A 316 -30.22 -30.24 -12.43
N ARG A 317 -29.02 -30.77 -12.39
CA ARG A 317 -27.95 -30.45 -11.44
C ARG A 317 -27.69 -28.95 -11.35
N VAL A 318 -27.75 -28.40 -10.15
CA VAL A 318 -27.26 -27.05 -9.83
C VAL A 318 -25.78 -27.16 -9.51
N GLU A 319 -24.95 -26.78 -10.47
CA GLU A 319 -23.57 -26.38 -10.21
C GLU A 319 -23.57 -24.99 -9.55
N ALA A 320 -22.67 -24.79 -8.62
CA ALA A 320 -22.56 -23.56 -7.85
C ALA A 320 -22.26 -22.38 -8.78
N SER A 321 -23.22 -21.46 -8.93
CA SER A 321 -23.02 -20.23 -9.71
C SER A 321 -22.48 -19.12 -8.82
N THR A 322 -21.20 -18.86 -8.90
CA THR A 322 -20.64 -17.54 -8.67
C THR A 322 -20.90 -16.74 -9.96
N GLY A 323 -22.11 -16.23 -10.13
CA GLY A 323 -22.46 -15.46 -11.32
C GLY A 323 -22.29 -13.96 -11.12
N PRO A 324 -21.75 -13.25 -12.12
CA PRO A 324 -21.72 -11.78 -12.14
C PRO A 324 -23.14 -11.21 -12.25
N SER A 325 -23.30 -9.97 -11.80
CA SER A 325 -24.55 -9.19 -11.93
C SER A 325 -25.14 -9.32 -13.34
N GLU A 326 -26.39 -9.70 -13.48
CA GLU A 326 -27.09 -9.99 -14.76
C GLU A 326 -27.09 -8.82 -15.77
N THR A 327 -26.67 -7.63 -15.39
CA THR A 327 -26.59 -6.45 -16.26
C THR A 327 -25.35 -6.39 -17.15
N SER A 328 -24.20 -7.01 -16.77
CA SER A 328 -22.94 -6.94 -17.54
C SER A 328 -22.78 -8.08 -18.55
N ALA A 329 -23.19 -9.31 -18.22
CA ALA A 329 -22.95 -10.49 -19.06
C ALA A 329 -23.73 -10.48 -20.41
N SER A 330 -24.85 -9.76 -20.52
CA SER A 330 -25.70 -9.73 -21.74
C SER A 330 -25.16 -8.84 -22.86
N LYS A 331 -24.06 -8.09 -22.65
CA LYS A 331 -23.53 -7.08 -23.60
C LYS A 331 -22.08 -7.31 -24.03
N VAL A 332 -21.48 -8.49 -23.77
CA VAL A 332 -20.10 -8.78 -24.18
C VAL A 332 -20.05 -9.44 -25.54
N HIS A 333 -19.21 -8.90 -26.43
CA HIS A 333 -19.00 -9.41 -27.79
C HIS A 333 -17.55 -9.89 -27.94
N VAL A 334 -17.34 -11.22 -28.01
CA VAL A 334 -16.03 -11.77 -28.36
C VAL A 334 -15.84 -11.71 -29.87
N VAL A 335 -14.78 -11.04 -30.30
CA VAL A 335 -14.45 -10.78 -31.70
C VAL A 335 -13.44 -11.80 -32.20
N SER A 336 -13.87 -12.82 -32.90
CA SER A 336 -13.00 -13.93 -33.38
C SER A 336 -12.75 -13.93 -34.88
N THR A 337 -13.36 -13.02 -35.64
CA THR A 337 -13.19 -12.91 -37.09
C THR A 337 -12.95 -11.47 -37.55
N LEU A 338 -12.29 -11.33 -38.73
CA LEU A 338 -12.00 -9.99 -39.28
C LEU A 338 -13.27 -9.19 -39.66
N ASP A 339 -14.34 -9.87 -40.04
CA ASP A 339 -15.64 -9.19 -40.29
C ASP A 339 -16.25 -8.65 -38.98
N GLN A 340 -16.07 -9.35 -37.87
CA GLN A 340 -16.49 -8.84 -36.56
C GLN A 340 -15.63 -7.66 -36.12
N VAL A 341 -14.33 -7.67 -36.42
CA VAL A 341 -13.42 -6.54 -36.15
C VAL A 341 -13.93 -5.27 -36.83
N GLN A 342 -14.29 -5.34 -38.12
CA GLN A 342 -14.80 -4.18 -38.84
C GLN A 342 -16.12 -3.64 -38.27
N ARG A 343 -16.99 -4.53 -37.77
CA ARG A 343 -18.23 -4.11 -37.10
C ARG A 343 -17.96 -3.46 -35.75
N ALA A 344 -17.09 -4.04 -34.96
CA ALA A 344 -16.67 -3.50 -33.68
C ALA A 344 -16.04 -2.11 -33.81
N VAL A 345 -15.08 -1.96 -34.74
CA VAL A 345 -14.39 -0.69 -35.00
C VAL A 345 -15.37 0.40 -35.44
N ARG A 346 -16.30 0.09 -36.33
CA ARG A 346 -17.33 1.08 -36.73
C ARG A 346 -18.18 1.52 -35.55
N HIS A 347 -18.56 0.60 -34.69
CA HIS A 347 -19.34 0.88 -33.49
C HIS A 347 -18.57 1.78 -32.52
N LEU A 348 -17.35 1.37 -32.17
CA LEU A 348 -16.47 2.10 -31.25
C LEU A 348 -16.13 3.51 -31.75
N ARG A 349 -15.85 3.65 -33.05
CA ARG A 349 -15.55 4.96 -33.67
C ARG A 349 -16.72 5.96 -33.60
N ASN A 350 -17.95 5.45 -33.70
CA ASN A 350 -19.16 6.30 -33.65
C ASN A 350 -19.53 6.76 -32.25
N ALA A 351 -18.97 6.19 -31.22
CA ALA A 351 -19.28 6.51 -29.84
C ALA A 351 -18.58 7.78 -29.32
N GLY A 352 -17.59 8.29 -30.04
CA GLY A 352 -16.87 9.53 -29.69
C GLY A 352 -15.79 9.38 -28.63
N ALA A 353 -15.92 8.46 -27.68
CA ALA A 353 -14.89 8.11 -26.68
C ALA A 353 -14.96 6.62 -26.37
N ILE A 354 -13.82 6.03 -25.99
CA ILE A 354 -13.74 4.59 -25.69
C ILE A 354 -12.91 4.37 -24.42
N ALA A 355 -13.30 3.38 -23.62
CA ALA A 355 -12.47 2.84 -22.55
C ALA A 355 -11.75 1.57 -23.03
N LEU A 356 -10.54 1.32 -22.55
CA LEU A 356 -9.78 0.13 -22.96
C LEU A 356 -9.06 -0.54 -21.80
N ARG A 357 -8.89 -1.86 -21.92
CA ARG A 357 -8.12 -2.71 -20.99
C ARG A 357 -7.40 -3.80 -21.77
N SER A 358 -6.10 -3.91 -21.58
CA SER A 358 -5.29 -4.99 -22.12
C SER A 358 -5.13 -6.14 -21.10
N TRP A 359 -5.04 -7.37 -21.61
CA TRP A 359 -4.63 -8.55 -20.87
C TRP A 359 -3.31 -9.03 -21.47
N VAL A 360 -2.23 -9.01 -20.66
CA VAL A 360 -0.87 -9.26 -21.14
C VAL A 360 -0.20 -10.38 -20.36
N THR A 361 0.82 -11.00 -20.98
CA THR A 361 1.71 -11.98 -20.34
C THR A 361 3.16 -11.54 -20.54
N GLY A 362 4.02 -11.82 -19.58
CA GLY A 362 5.42 -11.46 -19.57
C GLY A 362 5.86 -10.85 -18.24
N PRO A 363 7.17 -10.94 -17.90
CA PRO A 363 7.66 -10.49 -16.60
C PRO A 363 7.73 -8.96 -16.46
N GLU A 364 7.99 -8.24 -17.55
CA GLU A 364 8.21 -6.79 -17.56
C GLU A 364 7.50 -6.16 -18.77
N PRO A 365 7.12 -4.85 -18.72
CA PRO A 365 6.38 -4.19 -19.81
C PRO A 365 7.03 -4.37 -21.20
N ARG A 366 8.35 -4.34 -21.23
CA ARG A 366 9.13 -4.51 -22.48
C ARG A 366 9.00 -5.91 -23.10
N ASP A 367 8.68 -6.91 -22.26
CA ASP A 367 8.53 -8.31 -22.67
C ASP A 367 7.06 -8.74 -22.73
N TRP A 368 6.13 -7.81 -22.51
CA TRP A 368 4.71 -8.11 -22.57
C TRP A 368 4.29 -8.52 -23.98
N ARG A 369 3.52 -9.60 -24.01
CA ARG A 369 2.78 -10.08 -25.20
C ARG A 369 1.29 -9.88 -24.93
N LEU A 370 0.60 -9.25 -25.85
CA LEU A 370 -0.84 -9.02 -25.76
C LEU A 370 -1.58 -10.35 -25.93
N VAL A 371 -2.32 -10.73 -24.89
CA VAL A 371 -3.18 -11.92 -24.88
C VAL A 371 -4.60 -11.56 -25.32
N GLY A 372 -5.09 -10.41 -24.87
CA GLY A 372 -6.39 -9.90 -25.24
C GLY A 372 -6.52 -8.40 -25.05
N LEU A 373 -7.47 -7.77 -25.74
CA LEU A 373 -7.81 -6.35 -25.63
C LEU A 373 -9.31 -6.22 -25.50
N ALA A 374 -9.76 -5.61 -24.42
CA ALA A 374 -11.16 -5.25 -24.22
C ALA A 374 -11.35 -3.75 -24.49
N MET A 375 -12.40 -3.38 -25.17
CA MET A 375 -12.79 -2.01 -25.46
C MET A 375 -14.29 -1.83 -25.25
N ALA A 376 -14.68 -0.71 -24.67
CA ALA A 376 -16.07 -0.36 -24.45
C ALA A 376 -16.35 1.06 -24.91
N ALA A 377 -17.53 1.26 -25.45
CA ALA A 377 -18.11 2.57 -25.73
C ALA A 377 -19.39 2.71 -24.90
N GLU A 378 -19.60 3.88 -24.26
CA GLU A 378 -20.80 4.10 -23.45
C GLU A 378 -22.11 3.96 -24.25
N PRO A 379 -23.18 3.50 -23.68
CA PRO A 379 -23.44 2.43 -22.70
C PRO A 379 -23.64 1.05 -23.39
N SER A 380 -23.01 0.78 -24.51
CA SER A 380 -23.51 -0.14 -25.54
C SER A 380 -22.77 -1.48 -25.63
N GLY A 381 -21.96 -1.86 -24.64
CA GLY A 381 -21.35 -3.16 -24.58
C GLY A 381 -19.83 -3.20 -24.72
N VAL A 382 -19.27 -4.31 -24.32
CA VAL A 382 -17.84 -4.58 -24.34
C VAL A 382 -17.47 -5.44 -25.53
N TRP A 383 -16.43 -5.05 -26.25
CA TRP A 383 -15.83 -5.78 -27.36
C TRP A 383 -14.49 -6.35 -26.92
N TYR A 384 -14.36 -7.69 -26.92
CA TYR A 384 -13.12 -8.36 -26.57
C TYR A 384 -12.44 -8.95 -27.79
N PHE A 385 -11.18 -8.63 -27.99
CA PHE A 385 -10.32 -9.05 -29.10
C PHE A 385 -9.26 -10.01 -28.56
N PRO A 386 -9.41 -11.35 -28.71
CA PRO A 386 -8.45 -12.35 -28.26
C PRO A 386 -7.28 -12.47 -29.25
N PHE A 387 -6.04 -12.53 -28.76
CA PHE A 387 -4.83 -12.62 -29.61
C PHE A 387 -3.95 -13.84 -29.29
N ALA A 388 -3.78 -14.19 -28.01
CA ALA A 388 -2.82 -15.21 -27.61
C ALA A 388 -3.32 -16.04 -26.42
N HIS A 389 -4.62 -16.30 -26.34
CA HIS A 389 -5.17 -17.25 -25.38
C HIS A 389 -4.76 -18.68 -25.74
N GLU A 390 -4.42 -19.45 -24.71
CA GLU A 390 -4.09 -20.86 -24.78
C GLU A 390 -5.15 -21.70 -24.01
N PRO A 391 -5.30 -23.00 -24.31
CA PRO A 391 -6.20 -23.85 -23.55
C PRO A 391 -5.82 -23.86 -22.04
N PRO A 392 -6.79 -23.90 -21.10
CA PRO A 392 -6.52 -23.87 -19.66
C PRO A 392 -5.58 -24.95 -19.15
N ASP A 393 -5.59 -26.12 -19.78
CA ASP A 393 -4.72 -27.26 -19.46
C ASP A 393 -3.39 -27.23 -20.24
N GLY A 394 -3.11 -26.14 -20.95
CA GLY A 394 -1.94 -25.92 -21.78
C GLY A 394 -2.03 -26.55 -23.18
N PRO A 395 -1.07 -26.18 -24.06
CA PRO A 395 -1.12 -26.56 -25.49
C PRO A 395 -1.01 -28.07 -25.76
N LEU A 396 -0.65 -28.88 -24.80
CA LEU A 396 -0.50 -30.32 -24.90
C LEU A 396 -1.71 -31.13 -24.43
N ALA A 397 -2.73 -30.51 -23.88
CA ALA A 397 -3.85 -31.18 -23.25
C ALA A 397 -4.99 -31.63 -24.24
N GLY A 398 -4.90 -31.32 -25.52
CA GLY A 398 -5.80 -31.84 -26.56
C GLY A 398 -7.18 -31.20 -26.63
N GLY A 399 -7.40 -30.04 -26.01
CA GLY A 399 -8.60 -29.22 -26.18
C GLY A 399 -8.60 -28.41 -27.49
N ASP A 400 -9.77 -28.01 -27.97
CA ASP A 400 -9.85 -27.07 -29.09
C ASP A 400 -9.20 -25.72 -28.71
N PRO A 401 -8.27 -25.20 -29.53
CA PRO A 401 -7.61 -23.94 -29.23
C PRO A 401 -8.63 -22.78 -29.24
N PRO A 402 -8.48 -21.80 -28.33
CA PRO A 402 -9.31 -20.60 -28.36
C PRO A 402 -9.24 -19.88 -29.72
N ALA A 403 -10.37 -19.35 -30.18
CA ALA A 403 -10.42 -18.63 -31.44
C ALA A 403 -9.76 -17.25 -31.35
N ASN A 404 -8.43 -17.23 -31.46
CA ASN A 404 -7.65 -16.00 -31.48
C ASN A 404 -7.69 -15.28 -32.82
N LEU A 405 -7.61 -13.96 -32.78
CA LEU A 405 -7.30 -13.11 -33.93
C LEU A 405 -5.81 -13.25 -34.31
N PRO A 406 -5.41 -12.92 -35.54
CA PRO A 406 -4.00 -12.80 -35.90
C PRO A 406 -3.35 -11.67 -35.09
N PRO A 407 -1.99 -11.61 -35.01
CA PRO A 407 -1.28 -10.55 -34.34
C PRO A 407 -1.78 -9.15 -34.76
N LEU A 408 -1.79 -8.20 -33.84
CA LEU A 408 -2.33 -6.85 -34.04
C LEU A 408 -1.70 -6.11 -35.23
N THR A 409 -0.46 -6.50 -35.63
CA THR A 409 0.24 -6.00 -36.83
C THR A 409 -0.30 -6.57 -38.15
N HIS A 410 -1.18 -7.59 -38.13
CA HIS A 410 -1.74 -8.19 -39.34
C HIS A 410 -2.55 -7.18 -40.14
N GLU A 411 -2.49 -7.24 -41.48
CA GLU A 411 -3.11 -6.28 -42.39
C GLU A 411 -4.65 -6.20 -42.18
N GLY A 412 -5.32 -7.31 -41.96
CA GLY A 412 -6.75 -7.33 -41.67
C GLY A 412 -7.19 -6.61 -40.41
N LEU A 413 -6.26 -6.25 -39.52
CA LEU A 413 -6.50 -5.48 -38.30
C LEU A 413 -6.14 -3.99 -38.45
N ALA A 414 -5.81 -3.52 -39.67
CA ALA A 414 -5.54 -2.10 -39.92
C ALA A 414 -6.63 -1.16 -39.35
N PRO A 415 -7.93 -1.44 -39.52
CA PRO A 415 -8.95 -0.57 -38.97
C PRO A 415 -8.93 -0.45 -37.43
N LEU A 416 -8.56 -1.53 -36.73
CA LEU A 416 -8.41 -1.51 -35.27
C LEU A 416 -7.18 -0.69 -34.85
N ARG A 417 -6.05 -0.87 -35.55
CA ARG A 417 -4.85 -0.03 -35.32
C ARG A 417 -5.14 1.44 -35.56
N GLU A 418 -5.81 1.78 -36.68
CA GLU A 418 -6.21 3.15 -37.00
C GLU A 418 -7.08 3.76 -35.90
N LEU A 419 -7.99 3.00 -35.29
CA LEU A 419 -8.81 3.45 -34.17
C LEU A 419 -7.96 3.73 -32.92
N LEU A 420 -7.00 2.84 -32.61
CA LEU A 420 -6.10 2.99 -31.47
C LEU A 420 -5.12 4.17 -31.65
N CYS A 421 -4.65 4.40 -32.88
CA CYS A 421 -3.75 5.49 -33.21
C CYS A 421 -4.46 6.85 -33.47
N ASP A 422 -5.78 6.90 -33.47
CA ASP A 422 -6.56 8.10 -33.78
C ASP A 422 -6.49 9.09 -32.60
N PRO A 423 -5.86 10.27 -32.75
CA PRO A 423 -5.74 11.24 -31.67
C PRO A 423 -7.07 11.96 -31.34
N ASP A 424 -8.03 11.96 -32.25
CA ASP A 424 -9.31 12.65 -32.07
C ASP A 424 -10.33 11.83 -31.28
N ILE A 425 -10.07 10.55 -31.06
CA ILE A 425 -10.91 9.66 -30.26
C ILE A 425 -10.29 9.48 -28.86
N PRO A 426 -10.84 10.03 -27.79
CA PRO A 426 -10.34 9.87 -26.44
C PRO A 426 -10.38 8.40 -25.98
N LYS A 427 -9.27 7.92 -25.41
CA LYS A 427 -9.15 6.61 -24.78
C LYS A 427 -9.05 6.77 -23.29
N HIS A 428 -10.10 6.35 -22.58
CA HIS A 428 -10.14 6.33 -21.13
C HIS A 428 -9.62 5.00 -20.60
N GLY A 429 -9.11 5.00 -19.37
CA GLY A 429 -8.60 3.77 -18.77
C GLY A 429 -8.21 3.94 -17.30
N HIS A 430 -7.56 2.93 -16.78
CA HIS A 430 -6.90 2.94 -15.49
C HIS A 430 -5.45 2.51 -15.70
N ASP A 431 -4.48 3.33 -15.32
CA ASP A 431 -3.06 3.14 -15.63
C ASP A 431 -2.82 3.09 -17.16
N LEU A 432 -3.16 4.19 -17.83
CA LEU A 432 -3.01 4.32 -19.29
C LEU A 432 -1.58 4.15 -19.76
N LYS A 433 -0.59 4.38 -18.90
CA LYS A 433 0.81 4.08 -19.21
C LYS A 433 1.02 2.58 -19.47
N ALA A 434 0.48 1.72 -18.62
CA ALA A 434 0.56 0.27 -18.80
C ALA A 434 -0.17 -0.18 -20.08
N GLU A 435 -1.33 0.43 -20.39
CA GLU A 435 -2.07 0.14 -21.62
C GLU A 435 -1.27 0.56 -22.87
N LEU A 436 -0.62 1.73 -22.83
CA LEU A 436 0.25 2.21 -23.90
C LEU A 436 1.43 1.27 -24.14
N GLU A 437 2.08 0.81 -23.08
CA GLU A 437 3.23 -0.13 -23.18
C GLU A 437 2.80 -1.50 -23.69
N ALA A 438 1.63 -1.99 -23.27
CA ALA A 438 1.08 -3.25 -23.77
C ALA A 438 0.82 -3.21 -25.28
N LEU A 439 0.24 -2.11 -25.76
CA LEU A 439 -0.03 -1.92 -27.19
C LEU A 439 1.25 -1.66 -28.01
N ARG A 440 2.21 -0.92 -27.47
CA ARG A 440 3.54 -0.73 -28.06
C ARG A 440 4.26 -2.06 -28.22
N GLY A 441 4.21 -2.95 -27.21
CA GLY A 441 4.72 -4.31 -27.30
C GLY A 441 4.07 -5.13 -28.41
N ALA A 442 2.81 -4.84 -28.75
CA ALA A 442 2.06 -5.45 -29.86
C ALA A 442 2.24 -4.69 -31.20
N GLY A 443 3.11 -3.68 -31.28
CA GLY A 443 3.44 -2.91 -32.48
C GLY A 443 2.45 -1.81 -32.84
N VAL A 444 1.76 -1.24 -31.84
CA VAL A 444 0.79 -0.15 -32.04
C VAL A 444 1.06 1.00 -31.05
N GLU A 445 1.18 2.21 -31.59
CA GLU A 445 1.33 3.43 -30.77
C GLU A 445 -0.06 3.99 -30.43
N LEU A 446 -0.43 3.88 -29.16
CA LEU A 446 -1.70 4.41 -28.67
C LEU A 446 -1.67 5.94 -28.68
N SER A 447 -2.71 6.56 -29.25
CA SER A 447 -2.87 8.03 -29.29
C SER A 447 -4.24 8.45 -28.77
N GLY A 448 -4.43 9.75 -28.49
CA GLY A 448 -5.67 10.26 -27.97
C GLY A 448 -5.93 9.81 -26.51
N LEU A 449 -4.94 9.94 -25.64
CA LEU A 449 -5.14 9.63 -24.21
C LEU A 449 -6.21 10.53 -23.63
N GLY A 450 -7.24 9.91 -23.06
CA GLY A 450 -8.35 10.55 -22.38
C GLY A 450 -8.13 10.63 -20.87
N VAL A 451 -9.14 10.24 -20.08
CA VAL A 451 -9.04 10.24 -18.62
C VAL A 451 -8.50 8.90 -18.11
N ASP A 452 -7.39 8.98 -17.38
CA ASP A 452 -6.89 7.92 -16.53
C ASP A 452 -7.52 8.06 -15.14
N VAL A 453 -8.44 7.15 -14.79
CA VAL A 453 -9.15 7.22 -13.49
C VAL A 453 -8.23 7.01 -12.29
N MET A 454 -7.06 6.39 -12.46
CA MET A 454 -6.02 6.30 -11.43
C MET A 454 -5.43 7.67 -11.13
N LEU A 455 -5.02 8.41 -12.16
CA LEU A 455 -4.46 9.76 -12.01
C LEU A 455 -5.54 10.76 -11.57
N ALA A 456 -6.76 10.64 -12.08
CA ALA A 456 -7.90 11.45 -11.65
C ALA A 456 -8.17 11.28 -10.15
N SER A 457 -8.22 10.04 -9.67
CA SER A 457 -8.37 9.74 -8.25
C SER A 457 -7.20 10.25 -7.41
N PHE A 458 -5.98 10.19 -7.94
CA PHE A 458 -4.79 10.72 -7.27
C PHE A 458 -4.85 12.25 -7.12
N LEU A 459 -5.28 12.98 -8.12
CA LEU A 459 -5.38 14.44 -8.07
C LEU A 459 -6.50 14.93 -7.15
N THR A 460 -7.58 14.17 -7.04
CA THR A 460 -8.71 14.50 -6.15
C THR A 460 -8.45 14.12 -4.70
N ASP A 461 -7.67 13.06 -4.44
CA ASP A 461 -7.26 12.63 -3.09
C ASP A 461 -5.85 12.01 -3.10
N PRO A 462 -4.77 12.81 -3.08
CA PRO A 462 -3.38 12.35 -3.16
C PRO A 462 -2.91 11.64 -1.88
N GLY A 463 -3.76 11.55 -0.88
CA GLY A 463 -3.45 10.94 0.39
C GLY A 463 -3.77 9.44 0.46
N ARG A 464 -4.32 8.80 -0.57
CA ARG A 464 -4.70 7.39 -0.56
C ARG A 464 -3.49 6.46 -0.48
N ARG A 465 -3.70 5.31 0.15
CA ARG A 465 -2.65 4.29 0.27
C ARG A 465 -2.37 3.58 -1.06
N THR A 466 -3.39 3.46 -1.89
CA THR A 466 -3.31 2.82 -3.22
C THR A 466 -4.40 3.36 -4.14
N TYR A 467 -4.10 3.34 -5.42
CA TYR A 467 -5.02 3.72 -6.51
C TYR A 467 -5.32 2.54 -7.42
N ALA A 468 -5.13 1.30 -6.94
CA ALA A 468 -5.46 0.09 -7.68
C ALA A 468 -6.95 0.04 -8.01
N LEU A 469 -7.30 -0.37 -9.23
CA LEU A 469 -8.68 -0.33 -9.73
C LEU A 469 -9.68 -1.06 -8.81
N PRO A 470 -9.41 -2.29 -8.29
CA PRO A 470 -10.34 -2.95 -7.37
C PRO A 470 -10.60 -2.16 -6.09
N THR A 471 -9.59 -1.42 -5.59
CA THR A 471 -9.75 -0.57 -4.41
C THR A 471 -10.61 0.65 -4.71
N LEU A 472 -10.38 1.32 -5.85
CA LEU A 472 -11.19 2.47 -6.27
C LEU A 472 -12.65 2.06 -6.49
N ILE A 473 -12.89 0.90 -7.09
CA ILE A 473 -14.23 0.34 -7.30
C ILE A 473 -14.91 0.08 -5.95
N LEU A 474 -14.20 -0.55 -5.02
CA LEU A 474 -14.76 -0.84 -3.70
C LEU A 474 -15.10 0.44 -2.94
N GLU A 475 -14.19 1.42 -2.94
CA GLU A 475 -14.35 2.65 -2.15
C GLU A 475 -15.37 3.61 -2.76
N HIS A 476 -15.40 3.77 -4.07
CA HIS A 476 -16.26 4.73 -4.74
C HIS A 476 -17.59 4.16 -5.21
N LEU A 477 -17.60 2.91 -5.70
CA LEU A 477 -18.78 2.29 -6.28
C LEU A 477 -19.42 1.24 -5.34
N GLY A 478 -18.77 0.90 -4.22
CA GLY A 478 -19.25 -0.10 -3.27
C GLY A 478 -19.33 -1.52 -3.84
N ARG A 479 -18.74 -1.76 -5.01
CA ARG A 479 -18.69 -3.07 -5.69
C ARG A 479 -17.36 -3.76 -5.39
N GLN A 480 -17.36 -5.09 -5.31
CA GLN A 480 -16.14 -5.87 -5.21
C GLN A 480 -15.95 -6.62 -6.52
N ILE A 481 -14.82 -6.42 -7.18
CA ILE A 481 -14.39 -7.22 -8.32
C ILE A 481 -13.11 -7.97 -7.94
N PRO A 482 -12.86 -9.17 -8.50
CA PRO A 482 -11.59 -9.85 -8.29
C PRO A 482 -10.45 -9.02 -8.87
N GLY A 483 -9.31 -8.98 -8.16
CA GLY A 483 -8.10 -8.41 -8.73
C GLY A 483 -7.48 -9.38 -9.76
N ARG A 484 -6.75 -8.85 -10.75
CA ARG A 484 -6.03 -9.68 -11.74
C ARG A 484 -5.13 -10.72 -11.09
N ASN A 485 -4.44 -10.38 -10.00
CA ASN A 485 -3.60 -11.31 -9.24
C ASN A 485 -4.39 -12.41 -8.52
N GLU A 486 -5.66 -12.19 -8.23
CA GLU A 486 -6.55 -13.22 -7.67
C GLU A 486 -6.93 -14.23 -8.74
N LEU A 487 -7.23 -13.75 -9.96
CA LEU A 487 -7.51 -14.59 -11.10
C LEU A 487 -6.29 -15.42 -11.53
N LEU A 488 -5.09 -14.84 -11.46
CA LEU A 488 -3.83 -15.54 -11.76
C LEU A 488 -3.42 -16.54 -10.69
N GLY A 489 -3.90 -16.39 -9.44
CA GLY A 489 -3.50 -17.22 -8.31
C GLY A 489 -2.14 -16.81 -7.71
N ARG A 490 -1.67 -17.55 -6.70
CA ARG A 490 -0.42 -17.24 -5.99
C ARG A 490 0.43 -18.49 -5.74
N GLY A 491 1.74 -18.31 -5.71
CA GLY A 491 2.69 -19.36 -5.38
C GLY A 491 2.63 -20.54 -6.35
N LYS A 492 2.41 -21.77 -5.84
CA LYS A 492 2.38 -22.98 -6.67
C LYS A 492 1.11 -23.12 -7.55
N THR A 493 0.07 -22.37 -7.25
CA THR A 493 -1.18 -22.37 -8.02
C THR A 493 -1.27 -21.21 -9.00
N ALA A 494 -0.19 -20.42 -9.15
CA ALA A 494 -0.14 -19.31 -10.10
C ALA A 494 -0.25 -19.85 -11.53
N ARG A 495 -1.20 -19.26 -12.29
CA ARG A 495 -1.42 -19.52 -13.71
C ARG A 495 -0.74 -18.46 -14.54
N LEU A 496 -0.24 -18.82 -15.70
CA LEU A 496 0.20 -17.83 -16.69
C LEU A 496 -1.03 -17.11 -17.27
N PRO A 497 -0.94 -15.82 -17.59
CA PRO A 497 -2.09 -15.06 -18.11
C PRO A 497 -2.75 -15.68 -19.34
N GLU A 498 -1.97 -16.27 -20.26
CA GLU A 498 -2.46 -16.87 -21.50
C GLU A 498 -3.30 -18.16 -21.31
N ILE A 499 -3.08 -18.90 -20.20
CA ILE A 499 -3.84 -20.13 -19.90
C ILE A 499 -5.05 -19.90 -18.98
N VAL A 500 -5.27 -18.65 -18.54
CA VAL A 500 -6.52 -18.30 -17.85
C VAL A 500 -7.68 -18.43 -18.84
N GLY A 501 -8.78 -19.06 -18.42
CA GLY A 501 -9.94 -19.25 -19.28
C GLY A 501 -10.40 -17.92 -19.91
N MET A 502 -10.55 -17.91 -21.25
CA MET A 502 -10.92 -16.68 -21.97
C MET A 502 -12.21 -16.06 -21.41
N GLU A 503 -13.19 -16.88 -21.02
CA GLU A 503 -14.44 -16.39 -20.42
C GLU A 503 -14.20 -15.65 -19.10
N GLU A 504 -13.32 -16.16 -18.23
CA GLU A 504 -12.95 -15.52 -16.97
C GLU A 504 -12.30 -14.15 -17.23
N VAL A 505 -11.39 -14.07 -18.20
CA VAL A 505 -10.71 -12.81 -18.57
C VAL A 505 -11.69 -11.81 -19.15
N VAL A 506 -12.57 -12.26 -20.03
CA VAL A 506 -13.59 -11.44 -20.69
C VAL A 506 -14.53 -10.81 -19.66
N LEU A 507 -15.01 -11.60 -18.69
CA LEU A 507 -15.88 -11.12 -17.62
C LEU A 507 -15.18 -10.10 -16.76
N LEU A 508 -13.96 -10.38 -16.32
CA LEU A 508 -13.17 -9.42 -15.53
C LEU A 508 -12.93 -8.09 -16.27
N CYS A 509 -12.49 -8.16 -17.53
CA CYS A 509 -12.27 -6.96 -18.33
C CYS A 509 -13.58 -6.15 -18.55
N ALA A 510 -14.71 -6.83 -18.67
CA ALA A 510 -16.01 -6.16 -18.81
C ALA A 510 -16.40 -5.44 -17.52
N GLU A 511 -16.21 -6.06 -16.37
CA GLU A 511 -16.42 -5.43 -15.05
C GLU A 511 -15.44 -4.26 -14.80
N GLU A 512 -14.17 -4.41 -15.18
CA GLU A 512 -13.18 -3.32 -15.09
C GLU A 512 -13.57 -2.13 -15.96
N LEU A 513 -14.03 -2.34 -17.21
CA LEU A 513 -14.43 -1.27 -18.14
C LEU A 513 -15.68 -0.54 -17.68
N ASP A 514 -16.71 -1.28 -17.24
CA ASP A 514 -17.93 -0.70 -16.66
C ASP A 514 -17.61 0.18 -15.44
N ALA A 515 -16.71 -0.31 -14.60
CA ALA A 515 -16.26 0.45 -13.43
C ALA A 515 -15.43 1.68 -13.81
N ILE A 516 -14.59 1.62 -14.85
CA ILE A 516 -13.81 2.77 -15.35
C ILE A 516 -14.78 3.88 -15.83
N HIS A 517 -15.85 3.54 -16.56
CA HIS A 517 -16.86 4.51 -16.95
C HIS A 517 -17.56 5.12 -15.74
N ALA A 518 -18.02 4.32 -14.80
CA ALA A 518 -18.68 4.80 -13.60
C ALA A 518 -17.75 5.68 -12.72
N LEU A 519 -16.47 5.33 -12.61
CA LEU A 519 -15.47 6.14 -11.91
C LEU A 519 -15.19 7.46 -12.66
N HIS A 520 -15.14 7.44 -13.99
CA HIS A 520 -14.96 8.63 -14.79
C HIS A 520 -16.11 9.64 -14.55
N GLU A 521 -17.36 9.17 -14.63
CA GLU A 521 -18.53 10.02 -14.33
C GLU A 521 -18.53 10.56 -12.89
N LEU A 522 -18.20 9.70 -11.92
CA LEU A 522 -18.15 10.08 -10.51
C LEU A 522 -17.07 11.12 -10.19
N LEU A 523 -15.89 11.01 -10.83
CA LEU A 523 -14.75 11.91 -10.60
C LEU A 523 -14.87 13.21 -11.39
N GLN A 524 -15.68 13.25 -12.46
CA GLN A 524 -15.85 14.42 -13.33
C GLN A 524 -16.21 15.72 -12.57
N PRO A 525 -17.15 15.74 -11.61
CA PRO A 525 -17.48 16.96 -10.87
C PRO A 525 -16.30 17.52 -10.05
N ALA A 526 -15.43 16.66 -9.49
CA ALA A 526 -14.24 17.10 -8.80
C ALA A 526 -13.18 17.71 -9.73
N PHE A 527 -13.28 17.41 -11.04
CA PHE A 527 -12.46 17.92 -12.12
C PHE A 527 -13.06 19.17 -12.82
N GLU A 528 -14.25 19.65 -12.43
CA GLU A 528 -14.87 20.83 -13.05
C GLU A 528 -14.15 22.14 -12.72
N GLY A 529 -13.25 22.15 -11.71
CA GLY A 529 -12.37 23.27 -11.44
C GLY A 529 -11.32 23.46 -12.55
N PRO A 530 -11.20 24.67 -13.16
CA PRO A 530 -10.27 24.90 -14.26
C PRO A 530 -8.81 24.59 -13.91
N GLU A 531 -8.43 24.75 -12.66
CA GLU A 531 -7.07 24.51 -12.20
C GLU A 531 -6.70 23.02 -12.21
N LEU A 532 -7.57 22.13 -11.69
CA LEU A 532 -7.31 20.68 -11.70
C LEU A 532 -7.39 20.11 -13.12
N GLN A 533 -8.28 20.64 -13.96
CA GLN A 533 -8.32 20.27 -15.38
C GLN A 533 -7.03 20.65 -16.10
N ALA A 534 -6.51 21.85 -15.87
CA ALA A 534 -5.24 22.29 -16.43
C ALA A 534 -4.08 21.40 -15.95
N LEU A 535 -4.00 21.13 -14.64
CA LEU A 535 -2.99 20.24 -14.07
C LEU A 535 -3.02 18.84 -14.72
N TYR A 536 -4.21 18.26 -14.90
CA TYR A 536 -4.36 16.98 -15.58
C TYR A 536 -3.96 17.05 -17.05
N ARG A 537 -4.53 17.99 -17.81
CA ARG A 537 -4.37 18.06 -19.28
C ARG A 537 -2.99 18.53 -19.71
N GLU A 538 -2.38 19.45 -18.94
CA GLU A 538 -1.12 20.08 -19.32
C GLU A 538 0.12 19.39 -18.70
N ILE A 539 -0.08 18.63 -17.59
CA ILE A 539 1.05 18.00 -16.89
C ILE A 539 0.85 16.48 -16.78
N GLU A 540 -0.15 15.98 -16.05
CA GLU A 540 -0.20 14.56 -15.70
C GLU A 540 -0.48 13.64 -16.90
N CYS A 541 -1.41 14.01 -17.78
CA CYS A 541 -1.74 13.21 -18.95
C CYS A 541 -0.60 13.19 -20.01
N PRO A 542 -0.01 14.34 -20.43
CA PRO A 542 1.11 14.32 -21.35
C PRO A 542 2.35 13.60 -20.80
N LEU A 543 2.54 13.66 -19.47
CA LEU A 543 3.65 12.98 -18.81
C LEU A 543 3.60 11.45 -18.97
N ILE A 544 2.42 10.85 -19.14
CA ILE A 544 2.27 9.40 -19.42
C ILE A 544 3.15 8.97 -20.59
N LEU A 545 3.11 9.72 -21.70
CA LEU A 545 3.93 9.43 -22.90
C LEU A 545 5.42 9.55 -22.61
N VAL A 546 5.81 10.62 -21.91
CA VAL A 546 7.22 10.87 -21.55
C VAL A 546 7.77 9.72 -20.71
N LEU A 547 7.02 9.30 -19.66
CA LEU A 547 7.45 8.24 -18.78
C LEU A 547 7.49 6.88 -19.49
N SER A 548 6.53 6.58 -20.34
CA SER A 548 6.55 5.36 -21.14
C SER A 548 7.77 5.33 -22.09
N ASP A 549 8.14 6.45 -22.72
CA ASP A 549 9.32 6.52 -23.58
C ASP A 549 10.61 6.35 -22.78
N MET A 550 10.71 6.93 -21.58
CA MET A 550 11.84 6.75 -20.67
C MET A 550 11.98 5.28 -20.22
N GLU A 551 10.89 4.66 -19.81
CA GLU A 551 10.87 3.25 -19.41
C GLU A 551 11.20 2.34 -20.59
N TRP A 552 10.71 2.69 -21.78
CA TRP A 552 10.99 1.93 -23.00
C TRP A 552 12.45 2.05 -23.45
N ALA A 553 13.06 3.23 -23.30
CA ALA A 553 14.47 3.47 -23.59
C ALA A 553 15.38 2.71 -22.62
N GLY A 554 15.11 2.79 -21.32
CA GLY A 554 15.94 2.23 -20.25
C GLY A 554 17.34 2.84 -20.19
N ILE A 555 18.19 2.35 -19.29
CA ILE A 555 19.57 2.85 -19.10
C ILE A 555 20.57 1.69 -19.11
N ALA A 556 21.73 1.88 -19.73
CA ALA A 556 22.79 0.87 -19.77
C ALA A 556 23.71 0.95 -18.54
N ILE A 557 24.31 -0.21 -18.20
CA ILE A 557 25.33 -0.29 -17.15
C ILE A 557 26.57 -1.03 -17.64
N ASP A 558 27.72 -0.66 -17.09
CA ASP A 558 28.97 -1.41 -17.23
C ASP A 558 28.97 -2.63 -16.29
N GLN A 559 28.55 -3.78 -16.81
CA GLN A 559 28.45 -5.03 -16.04
C GLN A 559 29.81 -5.49 -15.48
N ALA A 560 30.93 -5.20 -16.19
CA ALA A 560 32.27 -5.58 -15.72
C ALA A 560 32.67 -4.74 -14.50
N LEU A 561 32.36 -3.44 -14.51
CA LEU A 561 32.56 -2.57 -13.35
C LEU A 561 31.73 -3.06 -12.16
N PHE A 562 30.43 -3.36 -12.35
CA PHE A 562 29.57 -3.87 -11.29
C PHE A 562 30.08 -5.19 -10.69
N LEU A 563 30.58 -6.12 -11.54
CA LEU A 563 31.20 -7.37 -11.06
C LEU A 563 32.42 -7.08 -10.19
N SER A 564 33.30 -6.15 -10.61
CA SER A 564 34.48 -5.77 -9.84
C SER A 564 34.15 -5.09 -8.52
N LEU A 565 33.12 -4.21 -8.51
CA LEU A 565 32.61 -3.59 -7.31
C LEU A 565 32.04 -4.61 -6.33
N GLY A 566 31.28 -5.62 -6.81
CA GLY A 566 30.74 -6.70 -5.99
C GLY A 566 31.85 -7.51 -5.30
N GLN A 567 32.92 -7.85 -6.02
CA GLN A 567 34.07 -8.53 -5.45
C GLN A 567 34.82 -7.70 -4.40
N ALA A 568 34.91 -6.37 -4.62
CA ALA A 568 35.55 -5.46 -3.67
C ALA A 568 34.70 -5.33 -2.40
N LEU A 569 33.40 -5.10 -2.54
CA LEU A 569 32.48 -4.99 -1.40
C LEU A 569 32.40 -6.27 -0.59
N ALA A 570 32.40 -7.44 -1.23
CA ALA A 570 32.41 -8.73 -0.53
C ALA A 570 33.65 -8.90 0.37
N ARG A 571 34.85 -8.52 -0.15
CA ARG A 571 36.09 -8.55 0.64
C ARG A 571 36.05 -7.56 1.82
N ASP A 572 35.52 -6.35 1.59
CA ASP A 572 35.43 -5.35 2.66
C ASP A 572 34.44 -5.78 3.73
N LEU A 573 33.30 -6.39 3.36
CA LEU A 573 32.32 -6.95 4.31
C LEU A 573 32.90 -8.08 5.14
N GLU A 574 33.63 -9.01 4.52
CA GLU A 574 34.33 -10.10 5.22
C GLU A 574 35.35 -9.54 6.22
N ALA A 575 36.12 -8.54 5.80
CA ALA A 575 37.08 -7.87 6.70
C ALA A 575 36.40 -7.17 7.90
N LEU A 576 35.25 -6.54 7.67
CA LEU A 576 34.46 -5.90 8.72
C LEU A 576 33.83 -6.91 9.67
N GLU A 577 33.31 -8.05 9.17
CA GLU A 577 32.77 -9.11 10.01
C GLU A 577 33.84 -9.67 10.95
N ILE A 578 35.08 -9.91 10.44
CA ILE A 578 36.23 -10.33 11.24
C ILE A 578 36.58 -9.27 12.30
N ALA A 579 36.63 -8.00 11.91
CA ALA A 579 36.95 -6.90 12.84
C ALA A 579 35.89 -6.74 13.93
N ILE A 580 34.60 -6.83 13.56
CA ILE A 580 33.49 -6.76 14.53
C ILE A 580 33.56 -7.93 15.50
N ALA A 581 33.80 -9.16 15.02
CA ALA A 581 33.94 -10.34 15.88
C ALA A 581 35.11 -10.22 16.83
N ALA A 582 36.24 -9.72 16.34
CA ALA A 582 37.45 -9.52 17.16
C ALA A 582 37.22 -8.47 18.25
N GLU A 583 36.64 -7.33 17.94
CA GLU A 583 36.38 -6.23 18.88
C GLU A 583 35.26 -6.59 19.88
N ALA A 584 34.21 -7.30 19.41
CA ALA A 584 33.15 -7.81 20.27
C ALA A 584 33.57 -9.01 21.13
N GLY A 585 34.69 -9.69 20.79
CA GLY A 585 35.14 -10.90 21.43
C GLY A 585 34.20 -12.10 21.25
N VAL A 586 33.34 -12.09 20.23
CA VAL A 586 32.37 -13.14 19.87
C VAL A 586 31.85 -12.98 18.46
N GLU A 587 31.69 -14.10 17.76
CA GLU A 587 30.96 -14.16 16.51
C GLU A 587 29.44 -14.14 16.75
N PHE A 588 28.70 -13.38 15.97
CA PHE A 588 27.24 -13.31 16.02
C PHE A 588 26.66 -12.87 14.67
N ASN A 589 25.39 -13.16 14.45
CA ASN A 589 24.71 -12.76 13.22
C ASN A 589 24.35 -11.26 13.24
N LEU A 590 25.07 -10.47 12.42
CA LEU A 590 24.85 -9.02 12.25
C LEU A 590 23.47 -8.67 11.67
N ASN A 591 22.80 -9.63 11.02
CA ASN A 591 21.44 -9.47 10.52
C ASN A 591 20.36 -9.82 11.57
N SER A 592 20.77 -10.22 12.80
CA SER A 592 19.85 -10.51 13.90
C SER A 592 19.84 -9.38 14.91
N PRO A 593 18.81 -8.51 14.94
CA PRO A 593 18.71 -7.43 15.93
C PRO A 593 18.78 -7.93 17.37
N LYS A 594 18.26 -9.14 17.63
CA LYS A 594 18.28 -9.75 18.96
C LYS A 594 19.69 -10.15 19.41
N GLN A 595 20.45 -10.82 18.54
CA GLN A 595 21.82 -11.19 18.87
C GLN A 595 22.71 -9.94 19.02
N MET A 596 22.51 -8.97 18.14
CA MET A 596 23.20 -7.68 18.23
C MET A 596 22.91 -6.96 19.54
N ALA A 597 21.65 -6.90 19.98
CA ALA A 597 21.28 -6.30 21.26
C ALA A 597 21.95 -7.03 22.44
N THR A 598 21.98 -8.37 22.43
CA THR A 598 22.69 -9.15 23.47
C THR A 598 24.19 -8.82 23.49
N VAL A 599 24.84 -8.73 22.34
CA VAL A 599 26.29 -8.42 22.30
C VAL A 599 26.54 -6.99 22.78
N LEU A 600 25.81 -6.00 22.27
CA LEU A 600 26.04 -4.59 22.59
C LEU A 600 25.70 -4.26 24.05
N PHE A 601 24.57 -4.70 24.56
CA PHE A 601 24.05 -4.23 25.85
C PHE A 601 24.30 -5.19 27.01
N GLU A 602 24.40 -6.51 26.77
CA GLU A 602 24.62 -7.49 27.82
C GLU A 602 26.12 -7.87 27.94
N LYS A 603 26.79 -8.10 26.80
CA LYS A 603 28.21 -8.51 26.80
C LYS A 603 29.16 -7.33 26.89
N LEU A 604 29.02 -6.33 26.01
CA LEU A 604 29.85 -5.13 26.00
C LEU A 604 29.39 -4.06 26.99
N GLN A 605 28.23 -4.27 27.63
CA GLN A 605 27.64 -3.37 28.64
C GLN A 605 27.52 -1.90 28.19
N LEU A 606 27.26 -1.66 26.89
CA LEU A 606 27.08 -0.32 26.37
C LEU A 606 25.80 0.33 26.94
N PRO A 607 25.75 1.66 27.05
CA PRO A 607 24.58 2.35 27.58
C PRO A 607 23.35 2.15 26.68
N THR A 608 22.21 1.81 27.28
CA THR A 608 20.94 1.69 26.54
C THR A 608 20.35 3.07 26.28
N VAL A 609 20.46 3.54 25.06
CA VAL A 609 19.98 4.87 24.65
C VAL A 609 18.47 4.87 24.42
N LYS A 610 17.96 3.79 23.83
CA LYS A 610 16.53 3.67 23.44
C LYS A 610 16.04 2.24 23.66
N ARG A 611 14.83 2.09 24.20
CA ARG A 611 14.17 0.79 24.37
C ARG A 611 12.95 0.69 23.45
N THR A 612 12.76 -0.50 22.89
CA THR A 612 11.56 -0.90 22.19
C THR A 612 10.73 -1.86 23.07
N LYS A 613 9.52 -2.20 22.66
CA LYS A 613 8.67 -3.20 23.35
C LYS A 613 9.37 -4.56 23.52
N THR A 614 10.29 -4.91 22.63
CA THR A 614 10.99 -6.21 22.59
C THR A 614 12.39 -6.19 23.18
N GLY A 615 12.89 -5.03 23.65
CA GLY A 615 14.23 -4.90 24.24
C GLY A 615 14.94 -3.58 23.88
N ALA A 616 16.27 -3.56 24.07
CA ALA A 616 17.09 -2.40 23.67
C ALA A 616 17.12 -2.29 22.13
N SER A 617 16.94 -1.07 21.61
CA SER A 617 16.96 -0.81 20.16
C SER A 617 18.40 -0.89 19.63
N THR A 618 18.54 -1.44 18.42
CA THR A 618 19.76 -1.47 17.62
C THR A 618 19.56 -0.74 16.28
N ASP A 619 18.65 0.24 16.24
CA ASP A 619 18.44 1.03 15.05
C ASP A 619 19.66 1.93 14.73
N ALA A 620 19.69 2.51 13.53
CA ALA A 620 20.82 3.31 13.09
C ALA A 620 21.09 4.50 14.03
N GLU A 621 20.03 5.16 14.52
CA GLU A 621 20.15 6.30 15.43
C GLU A 621 20.84 5.93 16.75
N VAL A 622 20.51 4.77 17.30
CA VAL A 622 21.15 4.26 18.54
C VAL A 622 22.61 3.93 18.29
N LEU A 623 22.90 3.26 17.17
CA LEU A 623 24.28 2.92 16.81
C LEU A 623 25.13 4.17 16.54
N GLU A 624 24.57 5.19 15.88
CA GLU A 624 25.24 6.49 15.65
C GLU A 624 25.56 7.19 16.98
N GLN A 625 24.63 7.20 17.93
CA GLN A 625 24.88 7.77 19.25
C GLN A 625 25.97 7.02 20.03
N LEU A 626 25.94 5.70 19.98
CA LEU A 626 26.97 4.88 20.62
C LEU A 626 28.35 5.05 19.95
N ALA A 627 28.39 5.17 18.63
CA ALA A 627 29.62 5.46 17.89
C ALA A 627 30.18 6.87 18.24
N ALA A 628 29.29 7.87 18.37
CA ALA A 628 29.67 9.23 18.80
C ALA A 628 30.19 9.27 20.23
N MET A 629 29.80 8.32 21.10
CA MET A 629 30.39 8.13 22.45
C MET A 629 31.76 7.43 22.42
N GLY A 630 32.28 7.08 21.24
CA GLY A 630 33.59 6.45 21.05
C GLY A 630 33.60 4.93 21.08
N HIS A 631 32.45 4.30 20.97
CA HIS A 631 32.36 2.83 20.92
C HIS A 631 32.61 2.31 19.51
N GLU A 632 33.62 1.46 19.32
CA GLU A 632 34.11 1.00 18.04
C GLU A 632 33.15 -0.02 17.39
N VAL A 633 32.59 -0.98 18.12
CA VAL A 633 31.69 -2.00 17.57
C VAL A 633 30.45 -1.38 16.88
N PRO A 634 29.72 -0.43 17.49
CA PRO A 634 28.63 0.29 16.80
C PRO A 634 29.07 1.00 15.51
N ARG A 635 30.25 1.61 15.50
CA ARG A 635 30.81 2.28 14.32
C ARG A 635 31.02 1.27 13.17
N LEU A 636 31.68 0.15 13.47
CA LEU A 636 31.91 -0.92 12.49
C LEU A 636 30.61 -1.55 11.99
N ILE A 637 29.62 -1.71 12.86
CA ILE A 637 28.29 -2.24 12.46
C ILE A 637 27.58 -1.26 11.50
N LEU A 638 27.67 0.04 11.73
CA LEU A 638 27.10 1.05 10.81
C LEU A 638 27.77 0.95 9.44
N GLU A 639 29.08 0.88 9.39
CA GLU A 639 29.86 0.70 8.15
C GLU A 639 29.48 -0.59 7.43
N HIS A 640 29.40 -1.73 8.13
CA HIS A 640 28.96 -3.00 7.57
C HIS A 640 27.56 -2.91 6.97
N ARG A 641 26.60 -2.30 7.68
CA ARG A 641 25.24 -2.12 7.20
C ARG A 641 25.16 -1.28 5.93
N GLU A 642 25.95 -0.20 5.85
CA GLU A 642 26.03 0.66 4.66
C GLU A 642 26.52 -0.17 3.46
N LEU A 643 27.64 -0.92 3.62
CA LEU A 643 28.19 -1.73 2.55
C LEU A 643 27.25 -2.84 2.12
N GLN A 644 26.66 -3.55 3.08
CA GLN A 644 25.71 -4.62 2.81
C GLN A 644 24.49 -4.12 2.05
N LYS A 645 24.00 -2.93 2.42
CA LYS A 645 22.89 -2.27 1.69
C LYS A 645 23.27 -1.95 0.24
N LEU A 646 24.46 -1.39 0.02
CA LEU A 646 24.96 -1.09 -1.32
C LEU A 646 25.09 -2.35 -2.17
N GLN A 647 25.66 -3.41 -1.60
CA GLN A 647 25.82 -4.68 -2.27
C GLN A 647 24.48 -5.32 -2.62
N SER A 648 23.63 -5.54 -1.62
CA SER A 648 22.37 -6.29 -1.78
C SER A 648 21.28 -5.51 -2.54
N THR A 649 21.32 -4.19 -2.53
CA THR A 649 20.28 -3.36 -3.19
C THR A 649 20.66 -2.99 -4.62
N TYR A 650 21.95 -2.74 -4.90
CA TYR A 650 22.38 -2.21 -6.19
C TYR A 650 23.37 -3.13 -6.90
N VAL A 651 24.50 -3.47 -6.27
CA VAL A 651 25.62 -4.09 -6.97
C VAL A 651 25.29 -5.50 -7.43
N ASP A 652 24.59 -6.29 -6.60
CA ASP A 652 24.19 -7.66 -6.93
C ASP A 652 22.88 -7.72 -7.73
N VAL A 653 22.03 -6.68 -7.64
CA VAL A 653 20.69 -6.69 -8.23
C VAL A 653 20.68 -6.08 -9.63
N LEU A 654 21.31 -4.93 -9.84
CA LEU A 654 21.26 -4.21 -11.12
C LEU A 654 21.76 -5.05 -12.30
N PRO A 655 22.88 -5.80 -12.22
CA PRO A 655 23.31 -6.64 -13.34
C PRO A 655 22.29 -7.73 -13.72
N ARG A 656 21.53 -8.24 -12.74
CA ARG A 656 20.50 -9.26 -12.97
C ARG A 656 19.21 -8.69 -13.59
N ARG A 657 19.01 -7.37 -13.49
CA ARG A 657 17.89 -6.63 -14.08
C ARG A 657 18.16 -6.14 -15.49
N VAL A 658 19.34 -6.38 -16.04
CA VAL A 658 19.63 -6.05 -17.43
C VAL A 658 18.82 -6.97 -18.34
N SER A 659 17.92 -6.39 -19.13
CA SER A 659 17.13 -7.12 -20.13
C SER A 659 18.04 -7.77 -21.18
N GLN A 660 17.88 -9.05 -21.41
CA GLN A 660 18.64 -9.77 -22.43
C GLN A 660 18.32 -9.28 -23.85
N ARG A 661 17.14 -8.69 -24.06
CA ARG A 661 16.67 -8.19 -25.34
C ARG A 661 17.28 -6.82 -25.69
N THR A 662 17.43 -5.95 -24.71
CA THR A 662 17.87 -4.56 -24.93
C THR A 662 19.26 -4.28 -24.44
N GLY A 663 19.82 -5.12 -23.54
CA GLY A 663 21.08 -4.85 -22.84
C GLY A 663 21.00 -3.71 -21.82
N ARG A 664 19.78 -3.27 -21.45
CA ARG A 664 19.54 -2.10 -20.60
C ARG A 664 18.66 -2.47 -19.40
N ILE A 665 18.67 -1.64 -18.38
CA ILE A 665 17.76 -1.71 -17.22
C ILE A 665 16.55 -0.82 -17.52
N HIS A 666 15.36 -1.34 -17.31
CA HIS A 666 14.10 -0.64 -17.45
C HIS A 666 13.48 -0.49 -16.07
N THR A 667 13.49 0.73 -15.53
CA THR A 667 12.78 1.06 -14.27
C THR A 667 11.33 1.41 -14.58
N SER A 668 10.45 1.34 -13.61
CA SER A 668 9.09 1.86 -13.71
C SER A 668 8.95 3.16 -12.91
N PHE A 669 8.40 4.21 -13.52
CA PHE A 669 8.08 5.47 -12.88
C PHE A 669 6.61 5.53 -12.47
N ASN A 670 6.34 5.87 -11.22
CA ASN A 670 4.98 5.97 -10.69
C ASN A 670 4.62 7.44 -10.42
N GLN A 671 3.56 7.93 -11.06
CA GLN A 671 3.03 9.29 -10.87
C GLN A 671 2.24 9.44 -9.56
N THR A 672 1.71 8.35 -9.02
CA THR A 672 0.87 8.34 -7.81
C THR A 672 1.64 7.94 -6.54
N GLY A 673 2.97 7.74 -6.64
CA GLY A 673 3.78 7.20 -5.55
C GLY A 673 4.05 8.16 -4.40
N ALA A 674 3.88 9.47 -4.59
CA ALA A 674 4.10 10.48 -3.57
C ALA A 674 2.99 11.53 -3.59
N ALA A 675 2.39 11.80 -2.43
CA ALA A 675 1.30 12.77 -2.31
C ALA A 675 1.70 14.23 -2.63
N THR A 676 3.00 14.53 -2.74
CA THR A 676 3.53 15.81 -3.21
C THR A 676 3.55 15.93 -4.73
N GLY A 677 3.22 14.87 -5.48
CA GLY A 677 3.35 14.81 -6.93
C GLY A 677 4.74 14.45 -7.44
N ARG A 678 5.73 14.20 -6.56
CA ARG A 678 7.03 13.66 -6.99
C ARG A 678 6.85 12.29 -7.63
N LEU A 679 7.64 12.01 -8.67
CA LEU A 679 7.73 10.67 -9.25
C LEU A 679 8.46 9.74 -8.28
N SER A 680 8.08 8.48 -8.25
CA SER A 680 8.88 7.42 -7.63
C SER A 680 9.32 6.41 -8.69
N SER A 681 10.46 5.77 -8.44
CA SER A 681 11.03 4.74 -9.32
C SER A 681 10.99 3.39 -8.60
N SER A 682 10.62 2.33 -9.30
CA SER A 682 10.60 0.96 -8.79
C SER A 682 11.07 -0.04 -9.83
N ASP A 683 11.44 -1.21 -9.40
CA ASP A 683 11.77 -2.39 -10.19
C ASP A 683 12.83 -2.22 -11.29
N PRO A 684 14.00 -1.62 -10.98
CA PRO A 684 14.60 -1.26 -9.70
C PRO A 684 14.42 0.24 -9.37
N ASN A 685 14.48 0.61 -8.06
CA ASN A 685 14.50 2.02 -7.66
C ASN A 685 15.87 2.65 -7.95
N LEU A 686 15.95 3.48 -8.98
CA LEU A 686 17.16 4.19 -9.41
C LEU A 686 17.33 5.58 -8.77
N GLN A 687 16.28 6.10 -8.09
CA GLN A 687 16.33 7.43 -7.46
C GLN A 687 17.08 7.46 -6.13
N ASN A 688 17.31 6.30 -5.50
CA ASN A 688 17.92 6.21 -4.18
C ASN A 688 19.42 5.81 -4.21
N ILE A 689 20.06 5.84 -5.37
CA ILE A 689 21.50 5.54 -5.52
C ILE A 689 22.30 6.67 -4.86
N PRO A 690 23.15 6.36 -3.84
CA PRO A 690 23.89 7.38 -3.10
C PRO A 690 24.85 8.18 -4.01
N ILE A 691 25.05 9.45 -3.68
CA ILE A 691 25.97 10.35 -4.40
C ILE A 691 27.08 10.89 -3.51
N ARG A 692 26.94 10.84 -2.18
CA ARG A 692 27.83 11.50 -1.24
C ARG A 692 28.98 10.64 -0.74
N THR A 693 28.97 9.35 -1.04
CA THR A 693 30.01 8.43 -0.59
C THR A 693 30.84 7.96 -1.78
N PRO A 694 32.18 7.73 -1.63
CA PRO A 694 33.04 7.28 -2.72
C PRO A 694 32.52 5.97 -3.38
N ARG A 695 31.82 5.13 -2.62
CA ARG A 695 31.24 3.88 -3.12
C ARG A 695 29.93 4.11 -3.88
N GLY A 696 29.11 5.07 -3.43
CA GLY A 696 27.95 5.52 -4.20
C GLY A 696 28.34 6.16 -5.54
N GLU A 697 29.39 6.96 -5.53
CA GLU A 697 29.98 7.54 -6.75
C GLU A 697 30.47 6.44 -7.72
N ALA A 698 31.12 5.39 -7.19
CA ALA A 698 31.55 4.26 -8.01
C ALA A 698 30.36 3.52 -8.65
N ILE A 699 29.23 3.39 -7.96
CA ILE A 699 28.00 2.81 -8.52
C ILE A 699 27.46 3.71 -9.64
N ARG A 700 27.41 5.05 -9.45
CA ARG A 700 26.95 6.00 -10.48
C ARG A 700 27.87 5.99 -11.71
N ARG A 701 29.18 5.80 -11.53
CA ARG A 701 30.12 5.63 -12.64
C ARG A 701 29.82 4.39 -13.49
N GLY A 702 29.18 3.40 -12.90
CA GLY A 702 28.77 2.20 -13.61
C GLY A 702 27.58 2.37 -14.55
N PHE A 703 26.86 3.49 -14.51
CA PHE A 703 25.83 3.82 -15.49
C PHE A 703 26.47 4.53 -16.67
N VAL A 704 26.26 3.98 -17.86
CA VAL A 704 26.91 4.44 -19.10
C VAL A 704 25.85 4.72 -20.17
N PRO A 705 26.09 5.68 -21.07
CA PRO A 705 25.21 5.92 -22.21
C PRO A 705 25.38 4.81 -23.26
N ARG A 706 24.60 4.84 -24.31
CA ARG A 706 24.78 4.03 -25.53
C ARG A 706 26.20 4.19 -26.07
N GLU A 707 26.76 3.13 -26.62
CA GLU A 707 28.13 3.18 -27.16
C GLU A 707 28.31 4.35 -28.15
N GLY A 708 29.33 5.14 -27.94
CA GLY A 708 29.63 6.32 -28.74
C GLY A 708 28.78 7.56 -28.42
N TRP A 709 27.86 7.47 -27.47
CA TRP A 709 27.02 8.59 -27.02
C TRP A 709 27.58 9.21 -25.73
N SER A 710 26.98 10.31 -25.32
CA SER A 710 27.27 10.96 -24.02
C SER A 710 26.00 11.13 -23.21
N PHE A 711 26.12 11.09 -21.89
CA PHE A 711 25.07 11.61 -21.02
C PHE A 711 25.07 13.12 -21.00
N VAL A 712 23.88 13.69 -20.98
CA VAL A 712 23.58 15.08 -20.62
C VAL A 712 22.79 15.05 -19.33
N VAL A 713 23.39 15.57 -18.26
CA VAL A 713 22.76 15.59 -16.92
C VAL A 713 22.47 17.04 -16.56
N ALA A 714 21.22 17.31 -16.18
CA ALA A 714 20.78 18.65 -15.82
C ALA A 714 20.12 18.62 -14.44
N ASP A 715 20.61 19.47 -13.53
CA ASP A 715 20.16 19.52 -12.11
C ASP A 715 19.76 20.96 -11.76
N TYR A 716 18.59 21.14 -11.15
CA TYR A 716 18.16 22.44 -10.68
C TYR A 716 19.00 22.93 -9.50
N SER A 717 19.52 24.13 -9.63
CA SER A 717 20.26 24.78 -8.55
C SER A 717 19.31 25.39 -7.52
N GLN A 718 19.20 24.77 -6.34
CA GLN A 718 18.47 25.27 -5.18
C GLN A 718 16.97 25.57 -5.45
N ILE A 719 16.28 24.72 -6.18
CA ILE A 719 14.92 24.97 -6.66
C ILE A 719 13.93 25.29 -5.54
N GLU A 720 13.97 24.58 -4.41
CA GLU A 720 13.04 24.80 -3.29
C GLU A 720 13.26 26.17 -2.62
N LEU A 721 14.51 26.64 -2.54
CA LEU A 721 14.82 27.99 -2.04
C LEU A 721 14.35 29.09 -3.00
N ARG A 722 14.47 28.88 -4.30
CA ARG A 722 13.96 29.78 -5.33
C ARG A 722 12.43 29.86 -5.32
N LEU A 723 11.78 28.73 -5.13
CA LEU A 723 10.32 28.67 -4.92
C LEU A 723 9.90 29.39 -3.65
N LEU A 724 10.65 29.23 -2.54
CA LEU A 724 10.40 29.95 -1.31
C LEU A 724 10.54 31.48 -1.51
N ALA A 725 11.57 31.94 -2.25
CA ALA A 725 11.72 33.35 -2.62
C ALA A 725 10.54 33.84 -3.44
N HIS A 726 10.06 33.04 -4.39
CA HIS A 726 8.89 33.38 -5.22
C HIS A 726 7.61 33.50 -4.40
N PHE A 727 7.30 32.51 -3.57
CA PHE A 727 6.08 32.47 -2.79
C PHE A 727 6.06 33.52 -1.65
N SER A 728 7.15 33.62 -0.90
CA SER A 728 7.23 34.58 0.21
C SER A 728 7.32 36.03 -0.26
N GLY A 729 7.91 36.25 -1.45
CA GLY A 729 8.23 37.59 -1.93
C GLY A 729 9.19 38.37 -1.00
N ASP A 730 9.92 37.67 -0.13
CA ASP A 730 10.87 38.27 0.81
C ASP A 730 11.93 39.04 0.04
N PRO A 731 12.09 40.37 0.29
CA PRO A 731 12.97 41.22 -0.52
C PRO A 731 14.42 40.74 -0.49
N ALA A 732 14.91 40.28 0.67
CA ALA A 732 16.31 39.87 0.82
C ALA A 732 16.57 38.54 0.07
N PHE A 733 15.61 37.58 0.10
CA PHE A 733 15.70 36.37 -0.68
C PHE A 733 15.62 36.63 -2.20
N VAL A 734 14.68 37.47 -2.63
CA VAL A 734 14.49 37.81 -4.05
C VAL A 734 15.72 38.52 -4.59
N GLU A 735 16.26 39.50 -3.85
CA GLU A 735 17.45 40.26 -4.24
C GLU A 735 18.69 39.35 -4.38
N ALA A 736 18.91 38.45 -3.41
CA ALA A 736 20.03 37.50 -3.44
C ALA A 736 20.02 36.64 -4.70
N PHE A 737 18.89 36.01 -5.02
CA PHE A 737 18.77 35.17 -6.22
C PHE A 737 18.81 35.96 -7.52
N THR A 738 18.26 37.19 -7.55
CA THR A 738 18.31 38.06 -8.74
C THR A 738 19.74 38.53 -9.06
N ARG A 739 20.56 38.78 -8.04
CA ARG A 739 21.98 39.15 -8.20
C ARG A 739 22.88 37.94 -8.46
N GLY A 740 22.35 36.71 -8.40
CA GLY A 740 23.15 35.49 -8.51
C GLY A 740 24.11 35.25 -7.34
N GLU A 741 23.78 35.80 -6.16
CA GLU A 741 24.57 35.63 -4.96
C GLU A 741 24.32 34.26 -4.28
N ASP A 742 25.36 33.78 -3.57
CA ASP A 742 25.23 32.51 -2.84
C ASP A 742 24.39 32.71 -1.58
N ILE A 743 23.15 32.29 -1.61
CA ILE A 743 22.18 32.42 -0.50
C ILE A 743 22.70 31.80 0.80
N HIS A 744 23.43 30.69 0.74
CA HIS A 744 24.01 30.07 1.95
C HIS A 744 25.14 30.91 2.52
N ARG A 745 25.93 31.56 1.66
CA ARG A 745 26.97 32.53 2.10
C ARG A 745 26.32 33.77 2.68
N GLN A 746 25.28 34.31 2.11
CA GLN A 746 24.54 35.44 2.67
C GLN A 746 23.90 35.12 4.01
N THR A 747 23.24 33.97 4.09
CA THR A 747 22.66 33.49 5.36
C THR A 747 23.75 33.34 6.44
N ALA A 748 24.93 32.82 6.06
CA ALA A 748 26.05 32.71 6.96
C ALA A 748 26.53 34.09 7.45
N ALA A 749 26.68 35.05 6.52
CA ALA A 749 27.09 36.43 6.87
C ALA A 749 26.16 37.08 7.91
N ILE A 750 24.85 36.82 7.77
CA ILE A 750 23.82 37.33 8.68
C ILE A 750 23.85 36.60 10.03
N ILE A 751 23.85 35.25 10.04
CA ILE A 751 23.81 34.46 11.28
C ILE A 751 25.05 34.63 12.13
N PHE A 752 26.22 34.73 11.50
CA PHE A 752 27.52 34.89 12.23
C PHE A 752 27.97 36.34 12.36
N ASP A 753 27.16 37.29 11.90
CA ASP A 753 27.44 38.75 11.93
C ASP A 753 28.84 39.10 11.37
N VAL A 754 29.14 38.52 10.18
CA VAL A 754 30.39 38.74 9.48
C VAL A 754 30.17 39.23 8.05
N PRO A 755 31.07 40.05 7.50
CA PRO A 755 31.01 40.39 6.07
C PRO A 755 31.03 39.15 5.17
N SER A 756 30.31 39.18 4.04
CA SER A 756 30.16 38.02 3.11
C SER A 756 31.51 37.48 2.60
N ASP A 757 32.53 38.33 2.46
CA ASP A 757 33.88 37.97 2.05
C ASP A 757 34.67 37.22 3.14
N GLN A 758 34.27 37.36 4.41
CA GLN A 758 34.89 36.68 5.55
C GLN A 758 34.18 35.36 5.92
N VAL A 759 33.09 35.00 5.25
CA VAL A 759 32.38 33.75 5.47
C VAL A 759 33.24 32.55 5.08
N THR A 760 33.55 31.70 6.06
CA THR A 760 34.32 30.48 5.85
C THR A 760 33.46 29.37 5.19
N LEU A 761 34.13 28.34 4.65
CA LEU A 761 33.42 27.17 4.11
C LEU A 761 32.56 26.47 5.18
N GLU A 762 33.04 26.45 6.41
CA GLU A 762 32.32 25.84 7.53
C GLU A 762 31.05 26.63 7.88
N MET A 763 31.12 27.94 8.03
CA MET A 763 30.00 28.86 8.25
C MET A 763 28.96 28.70 7.13
N ARG A 764 29.41 28.64 5.89
CA ARG A 764 28.54 28.42 4.75
C ARG A 764 27.84 27.06 4.81
N ALA A 765 28.52 25.99 5.21
CA ALA A 765 27.95 24.67 5.39
C ALA A 765 26.90 24.61 6.51
N GLN A 766 27.19 25.28 7.63
CA GLN A 766 26.25 25.43 8.75
C GLN A 766 25.00 26.22 8.30
N ALA A 767 25.18 27.35 7.60
CA ALA A 767 24.07 28.14 7.05
C ALA A 767 23.23 27.35 6.04
N LYS A 768 23.86 26.51 5.21
CA LYS A 768 23.14 25.57 4.33
C LYS A 768 22.23 24.65 5.13
N THR A 769 22.72 24.09 6.22
CA THR A 769 21.95 23.26 7.13
C THR A 769 20.79 24.03 7.76
N ILE A 770 21.03 25.27 8.22
CA ILE A 770 19.99 26.12 8.80
C ILE A 770 18.92 26.48 7.78
N ASN A 771 19.29 26.87 6.56
CA ASN A 771 18.33 27.15 5.49
C ASN A 771 17.37 25.99 5.25
N PHE A 772 17.90 24.78 5.09
CA PHE A 772 17.06 23.59 4.88
C PHE A 772 16.26 23.19 6.12
N ALA A 773 16.88 23.24 7.32
CA ALA A 773 16.19 22.94 8.57
C ALA A 773 14.96 23.86 8.76
N THR A 774 15.12 25.14 8.48
CA THR A 774 14.08 26.15 8.63
C THR A 774 12.94 25.93 7.64
N ILE A 775 13.24 25.63 6.36
CA ILE A 775 12.26 25.36 5.34
C ILE A 775 11.44 24.11 5.68
N TYR A 776 12.12 23.06 6.16
CA TYR A 776 11.45 21.80 6.52
C TYR A 776 10.81 21.82 7.92
N GLY A 777 10.74 22.98 8.57
CA GLY A 777 10.12 23.14 9.88
C GLY A 777 10.78 22.32 10.98
N GLN A 778 12.09 22.09 10.89
CA GLN A 778 12.84 21.42 11.96
C GLN A 778 12.91 22.31 13.19
N GLY A 779 12.60 21.74 14.35
CA GLY A 779 12.71 22.45 15.62
C GLY A 779 14.17 22.58 16.09
N ALA A 780 14.39 23.49 17.03
CA ALA A 780 15.72 23.81 17.59
C ALA A 780 16.46 22.57 18.14
N PHE A 781 15.76 21.58 18.66
CA PHE A 781 16.37 20.32 19.13
C PHE A 781 17.07 19.53 18.00
N ALA A 782 16.38 19.37 16.86
CA ALA A 782 16.94 18.65 15.72
C ALA A 782 18.11 19.43 15.10
N LEU A 783 17.98 20.77 14.97
CA LEU A 783 19.01 21.63 14.43
C LEU A 783 20.27 21.65 15.35
N ALA A 784 20.08 21.70 16.67
CA ALA A 784 21.18 21.65 17.65
C ALA A 784 22.01 20.36 17.49
N ARG A 785 21.34 19.23 17.38
CA ARG A 785 21.99 17.94 17.18
C ARG A 785 22.76 17.87 15.85
N GLN A 786 22.19 18.41 14.77
CA GLN A 786 22.80 18.37 13.45
C GLN A 786 24.04 19.28 13.33
N LEU A 787 24.04 20.40 14.03
CA LEU A 787 25.16 21.36 14.05
C LEU A 787 26.17 21.10 15.18
N GLY A 788 25.85 20.23 16.15
CA GLY A 788 26.71 20.01 17.32
C GLY A 788 26.76 21.21 18.31
N ILE A 789 25.67 22.01 18.35
CA ILE A 789 25.54 23.21 19.19
C ILE A 789 24.47 23.00 20.28
N SER A 790 24.38 23.94 21.22
CA SER A 790 23.33 23.90 22.25
C SER A 790 21.95 24.21 21.66
N GLN A 791 20.88 23.75 22.34
CA GLN A 791 19.51 24.02 21.92
C GLN A 791 19.18 25.54 22.01
N GLU A 792 19.82 26.27 22.89
CA GLU A 792 19.64 27.70 23.02
C GLU A 792 20.26 28.47 21.85
N GLU A 793 21.46 28.09 21.42
CA GLU A 793 22.09 28.62 20.21
C GLU A 793 21.27 28.30 18.96
N ALA A 794 20.76 27.09 18.83
CA ALA A 794 19.88 26.73 17.72
C ALA A 794 18.57 27.54 17.70
N LYS A 795 17.98 27.84 18.87
CA LYS A 795 16.80 28.73 18.97
C LYS A 795 17.14 30.16 18.55
N ALA A 796 18.30 30.69 18.97
CA ALA A 796 18.77 32.02 18.58
C ALA A 796 18.93 32.07 17.04
N PHE A 797 19.62 31.12 16.45
CA PHE A 797 19.78 31.05 14.98
C PHE A 797 18.45 31.02 14.21
N ILE A 798 17.47 30.27 14.69
CA ILE A 798 16.14 30.25 14.07
C ILE A 798 15.44 31.60 14.21
N ALA A 799 15.58 32.25 15.36
CA ALA A 799 14.97 33.57 15.61
C ALA A 799 15.58 34.64 14.70
N ASP A 800 16.92 34.75 14.65
CA ASP A 800 17.69 35.70 13.84
C ASP A 800 17.39 35.48 12.32
N TYR A 801 17.29 34.23 11.91
CA TYR A 801 16.89 33.87 10.54
C TYR A 801 15.50 34.43 10.18
N PHE A 802 14.49 34.23 11.02
CA PHE A 802 13.14 34.69 10.76
C PHE A 802 12.94 36.19 11.01
N GLU A 803 13.78 36.84 11.84
CA GLU A 803 13.80 38.30 11.96
C GLU A 803 14.29 38.93 10.66
N ARG A 804 15.32 38.36 10.04
CA ARG A 804 15.89 38.84 8.79
C ARG A 804 15.00 38.52 7.60
N PHE A 805 14.42 37.32 7.57
CA PHE A 805 13.56 36.82 6.49
C PHE A 805 12.07 36.78 6.94
N ALA A 806 11.59 37.95 7.36
CA ALA A 806 10.23 38.05 7.92
C ALA A 806 9.12 37.67 6.90
N GLY A 807 9.33 37.90 5.59
CA GLY A 807 8.44 37.45 4.54
C GLY A 807 8.34 35.93 4.44
N VAL A 808 9.47 35.24 4.64
CA VAL A 808 9.50 33.77 4.68
C VAL A 808 8.66 33.26 5.85
N ARG A 809 8.86 33.84 7.06
CA ARG A 809 8.05 33.47 8.24
C ARG A 809 6.56 33.66 8.01
N SER A 810 6.18 34.85 7.53
CA SER A 810 4.78 35.17 7.27
C SER A 810 4.13 34.21 6.29
N TRP A 811 4.87 33.82 5.24
CA TRP A 811 4.36 32.85 4.26
C TRP A 811 4.19 31.44 4.87
N LEU A 812 5.20 30.94 5.61
CA LEU A 812 5.14 29.63 6.27
C LEU A 812 3.97 29.53 7.25
N ASP A 813 3.77 30.57 8.09
CA ASP A 813 2.65 30.63 9.03
C ASP A 813 1.32 30.74 8.29
N GLY A 814 1.28 31.47 7.15
CA GLY A 814 0.13 31.54 6.26
C GLY A 814 -0.30 30.17 5.68
N GLN A 815 0.67 29.31 5.32
CA GLN A 815 0.36 27.95 4.83
C GLN A 815 -0.28 27.08 5.93
N VAL A 816 0.19 27.20 7.15
CA VAL A 816 -0.40 26.51 8.31
C VAL A 816 -1.84 26.97 8.53
N GLU A 817 -2.11 28.28 8.44
CA GLU A 817 -3.45 28.82 8.60
C GLU A 817 -4.39 28.44 7.44
N LEU A 818 -3.90 28.41 6.21
CA LEU A 818 -4.65 27.87 5.06
C LEU A 818 -5.03 26.40 5.30
N ALA A 819 -4.08 25.56 5.73
CA ALA A 819 -4.36 24.16 6.02
C ALA A 819 -5.38 24.00 7.16
N ARG A 820 -5.37 24.86 8.18
CA ARG A 820 -6.37 24.85 9.27
C ARG A 820 -7.75 25.22 8.82
N THR A 821 -7.86 26.21 7.93
CA THR A 821 -9.17 26.74 7.46
C THR A 821 -9.79 25.85 6.40
N GLN A 822 -9.08 25.56 5.31
CA GLN A 822 -9.61 24.83 4.16
C GLN A 822 -9.27 23.34 4.13
N GLY A 823 -8.33 22.87 4.98
CA GLY A 823 -7.95 21.46 5.08
C GLY A 823 -6.85 21.02 4.11
N TRP A 824 -6.36 21.90 3.25
CA TRP A 824 -5.34 21.60 2.24
C TRP A 824 -4.47 22.80 1.91
N VAL A 825 -3.30 22.54 1.30
CA VAL A 825 -2.41 23.54 0.68
C VAL A 825 -2.19 23.17 -0.78
N GLU A 826 -1.69 24.10 -1.61
CA GLU A 826 -1.51 23.87 -3.03
C GLU A 826 -0.14 24.29 -3.56
N THR A 827 0.25 23.71 -4.71
CA THR A 827 1.44 24.05 -5.46
C THR A 827 1.21 25.26 -6.36
N LEU A 828 2.28 25.71 -7.04
CA LEU A 828 2.24 26.73 -8.09
C LEU A 828 1.28 26.36 -9.25
N PHE A 829 1.05 25.07 -9.47
CA PHE A 829 0.18 24.54 -10.52
C PHE A 829 -1.13 23.97 -9.96
N HIS A 830 -1.53 24.44 -8.75
CA HIS A 830 -2.78 24.10 -8.10
C HIS A 830 -2.97 22.62 -7.74
N ARG A 831 -1.86 21.86 -7.62
CA ARG A 831 -1.92 20.52 -7.05
C ARG A 831 -2.23 20.63 -5.56
N ARG A 832 -3.29 19.96 -5.12
CA ARG A 832 -3.74 20.01 -3.73
C ARG A 832 -3.06 18.95 -2.87
N ARG A 833 -2.69 19.33 -1.66
CA ARG A 833 -2.24 18.44 -0.61
C ARG A 833 -3.15 18.59 0.61
N PHE A 834 -3.98 17.59 0.87
CA PHE A 834 -4.82 17.56 2.06
C PHE A 834 -3.95 17.28 3.30
N VAL A 835 -4.26 17.98 4.40
CA VAL A 835 -3.50 17.91 5.66
C VAL A 835 -4.47 17.68 6.82
N PRO A 836 -5.09 16.50 6.92
CA PRO A 836 -6.02 16.20 8.02
C PRO A 836 -5.34 16.24 9.39
N GLU A 837 -4.04 15.94 9.45
CA GLU A 837 -3.20 15.95 10.65
C GLU A 837 -3.17 17.31 11.36
N ILE A 838 -3.44 18.42 10.64
CA ILE A 838 -3.39 19.78 11.18
C ILE A 838 -4.42 20.03 12.28
N LYS A 839 -5.52 19.27 12.27
CA LYS A 839 -6.62 19.37 13.23
C LYS A 839 -6.54 18.33 14.35
N ASP A 840 -5.51 17.48 14.35
CA ASP A 840 -5.35 16.43 15.35
C ASP A 840 -5.11 17.02 16.77
N ARG A 841 -5.68 16.35 17.78
CA ARG A 841 -5.49 16.74 19.19
C ARG A 841 -4.10 16.41 19.71
N ASN A 842 -3.46 15.37 19.15
CA ASN A 842 -2.09 15.01 19.50
C ASN A 842 -1.12 16.05 18.95
N PHE A 843 -0.31 16.63 19.85
CA PHE A 843 0.66 17.67 19.51
C PHE A 843 1.66 17.19 18.44
N ASN A 844 2.15 15.97 18.53
CA ASN A 844 3.14 15.44 17.56
C ASN A 844 2.54 15.25 16.17
N VAL A 845 1.30 14.77 16.08
CA VAL A 845 0.58 14.60 14.81
C VAL A 845 0.26 15.97 14.21
N ARG A 846 -0.22 16.91 15.03
CA ARG A 846 -0.47 18.29 14.59
C ARG A 846 0.79 19.00 14.11
N ALA A 847 1.90 18.90 14.86
CA ALA A 847 3.19 19.46 14.46
C ALA A 847 3.73 18.81 13.16
N PHE A 848 3.43 17.54 12.93
CA PHE A 848 3.71 16.87 11.64
C PHE A 848 2.85 17.48 10.53
N GLY A 849 1.55 17.70 10.78
CA GLY A 849 0.64 18.38 9.85
C GLY A 849 1.11 19.81 9.50
N GLU A 850 1.60 20.60 10.48
CA GLU A 850 2.17 21.92 10.25
C GLU A 850 3.37 21.86 9.30
N ARG A 851 4.27 20.90 9.49
CA ARG A 851 5.41 20.70 8.57
C ARG A 851 4.95 20.27 7.18
N LEU A 852 3.92 19.41 7.06
CA LEU A 852 3.34 19.05 5.77
C LEU A 852 2.78 20.27 5.04
N ALA A 853 2.06 21.15 5.75
CA ALA A 853 1.49 22.36 5.18
C ALA A 853 2.59 23.32 4.65
N GLN A 854 3.69 23.45 5.35
CA GLN A 854 4.82 24.31 4.97
C GLN A 854 5.61 23.74 3.78
N ASN A 855 5.85 22.43 3.76
CA ASN A 855 6.76 21.80 2.80
C ASN A 855 6.09 21.42 1.48
N SER A 856 4.82 20.98 1.53
CA SER A 856 4.15 20.42 0.34
C SER A 856 4.04 21.40 -0.82
N PRO A 857 3.76 22.71 -0.62
CA PRO A 857 3.76 23.66 -1.73
C PRO A 857 5.10 23.79 -2.43
N LEU A 858 6.20 23.77 -1.69
CA LEU A 858 7.57 23.89 -2.23
C LEU A 858 7.97 22.63 -2.99
N GLN A 859 7.88 21.47 -2.32
CA GLN A 859 8.26 20.19 -2.91
C GLN A 859 7.38 19.80 -4.10
N GLY A 860 6.08 20.05 -3.99
CA GLY A 860 5.14 19.76 -5.07
C GLY A 860 5.34 20.71 -6.26
N SER A 861 5.60 21.99 -6.04
CA SER A 861 5.91 22.93 -7.14
C SER A 861 7.21 22.58 -7.83
N ALA A 862 8.24 22.13 -7.10
CA ALA A 862 9.46 21.64 -7.71
C ALA A 862 9.21 20.41 -8.57
N ALA A 863 8.37 19.46 -8.11
CA ALA A 863 7.97 18.29 -8.88
C ALA A 863 7.18 18.67 -10.14
N ASP A 864 6.25 19.63 -10.03
CA ASP A 864 5.47 20.09 -11.18
C ASP A 864 6.35 20.81 -12.22
N LEU A 865 7.32 21.64 -11.77
CA LEU A 865 8.27 22.33 -12.68
C LEU A 865 9.10 21.36 -13.49
N ILE A 866 9.63 20.31 -12.85
CA ILE A 866 10.44 19.30 -13.58
C ILE A 866 9.58 18.50 -14.56
N LYS A 867 8.32 18.17 -14.20
CA LYS A 867 7.36 17.52 -15.10
C LYS A 867 7.05 18.37 -16.34
N VAL A 868 6.80 19.66 -16.13
CA VAL A 868 6.60 20.62 -17.27
C VAL A 868 7.82 20.67 -18.17
N ALA A 869 9.02 20.71 -17.59
CA ALA A 869 10.25 20.70 -18.37
C ALA A 869 10.44 19.38 -19.14
N MET A 870 10.17 18.22 -18.50
CA MET A 870 10.24 16.91 -19.14
C MET A 870 9.33 16.83 -20.37
N ILE A 871 8.09 17.27 -20.25
CA ILE A 871 7.11 17.29 -21.34
C ILE A 871 7.64 18.16 -22.50
N ARG A 872 8.05 19.39 -22.21
CA ARG A 872 8.55 20.33 -23.23
C ARG A 872 9.84 19.85 -23.90
N ILE A 873 10.75 19.23 -23.15
CA ILE A 873 11.97 18.62 -23.69
C ILE A 873 11.60 17.49 -24.63
N HIS A 874 10.79 16.55 -24.18
CA HIS A 874 10.34 15.39 -24.96
C HIS A 874 9.66 15.80 -26.27
N GLU A 875 8.68 16.72 -26.21
CA GLU A 875 8.01 17.25 -27.40
C GLU A 875 8.98 17.97 -28.38
N THR A 876 9.95 18.70 -27.84
CA THR A 876 10.88 19.46 -28.67
C THR A 876 11.89 18.55 -29.32
N LEU A 877 12.40 17.54 -28.64
CA LEU A 877 13.26 16.50 -29.21
C LEU A 877 12.55 15.82 -30.39
N GLY A 878 11.29 15.37 -30.18
CA GLY A 878 10.50 14.74 -31.24
C GLY A 878 10.23 15.67 -32.44
N ARG A 879 9.81 16.92 -32.19
CA ARG A 879 9.51 17.90 -33.26
C ARG A 879 10.74 18.30 -34.08
N GLN A 880 11.90 18.35 -33.46
CA GLN A 880 13.18 18.72 -34.15
C GLN A 880 13.87 17.50 -34.75
N GLY A 881 13.36 16.28 -34.53
CA GLY A 881 13.91 15.05 -35.09
C GLY A 881 15.23 14.63 -34.44
N HIS A 882 15.47 15.05 -33.17
CA HIS A 882 16.61 14.56 -32.39
C HIS A 882 16.46 13.08 -32.05
N THR A 883 17.58 12.38 -32.03
CA THR A 883 17.67 10.98 -31.59
C THR A 883 17.99 10.85 -30.10
N ALA A 884 18.40 11.95 -29.47
CA ALA A 884 18.61 12.04 -28.02
C ALA A 884 17.37 11.62 -27.25
N GLN A 885 17.55 10.95 -26.09
CA GLN A 885 16.47 10.39 -25.30
C GLN A 885 16.58 10.81 -23.83
N LEU A 886 15.44 11.14 -23.22
CA LEU A 886 15.31 11.28 -21.78
C LEU A 886 15.26 9.87 -21.17
N LEU A 887 16.08 9.61 -20.15
CA LEU A 887 16.23 8.27 -19.56
C LEU A 887 15.77 8.20 -18.12
N LEU A 888 16.21 9.14 -17.27
CA LEU A 888 15.89 9.14 -15.84
C LEU A 888 15.51 10.53 -15.36
N GLN A 889 14.63 10.54 -14.37
CA GLN A 889 14.37 11.66 -13.48
C GLN A 889 14.71 11.24 -12.05
N VAL A 890 15.61 11.96 -11.37
CA VAL A 890 16.11 11.65 -10.03
C VAL A 890 16.07 12.92 -9.18
N HIS A 891 15.07 13.03 -8.29
CA HIS A 891 14.80 14.23 -7.50
C HIS A 891 14.55 15.48 -8.37
N ASP A 892 15.52 16.37 -8.47
CA ASP A 892 15.55 17.59 -9.28
C ASP A 892 16.51 17.52 -10.49
N GLU A 893 16.97 16.32 -10.80
CA GLU A 893 17.92 15.99 -11.86
C GLU A 893 17.22 15.24 -13.02
N LEU A 894 17.59 15.58 -14.27
CA LEU A 894 17.25 14.84 -15.48
C LEU A 894 18.52 14.24 -16.11
N VAL A 895 18.43 12.99 -16.54
CA VAL A 895 19.48 12.28 -17.25
C VAL A 895 19.00 11.96 -18.67
N LEU A 896 19.72 12.47 -19.66
CA LEU A 896 19.49 12.19 -21.07
C LEU A 896 20.73 11.51 -21.66
N GLU A 897 20.57 10.82 -22.78
CA GLU A 897 21.68 10.40 -23.64
C GLU A 897 21.54 11.02 -25.03
N ALA A 898 22.64 11.43 -25.59
CA ALA A 898 22.69 12.09 -26.90
C ALA A 898 23.89 11.63 -27.75
N PRO A 899 23.71 11.49 -29.07
CA PRO A 899 24.85 11.25 -29.96
C PRO A 899 25.75 12.49 -30.03
N PRO A 900 27.05 12.32 -30.38
CA PRO A 900 28.03 13.42 -30.32
C PRO A 900 27.66 14.69 -31.11
N ASP A 901 26.96 14.55 -32.22
CA ASP A 901 26.53 15.65 -33.09
C ASP A 901 25.30 16.41 -32.57
N GLU A 902 24.58 15.86 -31.60
CA GLU A 902 23.41 16.50 -30.98
C GLU A 902 23.69 17.10 -29.60
N VAL A 903 24.82 16.76 -28.94
CA VAL A 903 25.09 17.11 -27.53
C VAL A 903 24.90 18.60 -27.26
N ASP A 904 25.51 19.49 -28.03
CA ASP A 904 25.44 20.94 -27.80
C ASP A 904 24.01 21.48 -27.98
N ALA A 905 23.29 20.97 -28.97
CA ALA A 905 21.89 21.31 -29.21
C ALA A 905 20.99 20.85 -28.06
N VAL A 906 21.20 19.61 -27.58
CA VAL A 906 20.46 19.02 -26.44
C VAL A 906 20.74 19.78 -25.15
N VAL A 907 22.00 20.13 -24.86
CA VAL A 907 22.38 20.95 -23.70
C VAL A 907 21.64 22.28 -23.71
N THR A 908 21.63 22.95 -24.86
CA THR A 908 20.96 24.26 -25.04
C THR A 908 19.44 24.12 -24.86
N LEU A 909 18.85 23.08 -25.43
CA LEU A 909 17.43 22.78 -25.37
C LEU A 909 16.99 22.46 -23.92
N VAL A 910 17.73 21.59 -23.26
CA VAL A 910 17.43 21.15 -21.88
C VAL A 910 17.52 22.33 -20.93
N ARG A 911 18.59 23.12 -20.97
CA ARG A 911 18.75 24.34 -20.15
C ARG A 911 17.58 25.29 -20.37
N ARG A 912 17.25 25.59 -21.63
CA ARG A 912 16.14 26.51 -21.98
C ARG A 912 14.83 26.07 -21.40
N HIS A 913 14.48 24.78 -21.47
CA HIS A 913 13.19 24.29 -21.02
C HIS A 913 13.10 24.15 -19.49
N LEU A 914 14.20 23.80 -18.81
CA LEU A 914 14.26 23.78 -17.36
C LEU A 914 14.20 25.21 -16.78
N GLU A 915 15.02 26.14 -17.27
CA GLU A 915 15.02 27.54 -16.80
C GLU A 915 13.72 28.27 -17.16
N GLY A 916 13.08 27.88 -18.27
CA GLY A 916 11.80 28.45 -18.76
C GLY A 916 10.56 27.69 -18.32
N ALA A 917 10.65 26.75 -17.34
CA ALA A 917 9.52 25.93 -16.93
C ALA A 917 8.35 26.75 -16.36
N ALA A 918 8.65 27.81 -15.61
CA ALA A 918 7.68 28.80 -15.14
C ALA A 918 8.28 30.20 -15.02
N ASN A 919 7.41 31.21 -14.97
CA ASN A 919 7.83 32.60 -14.74
C ASN A 919 7.77 32.91 -13.25
N LEU A 920 8.92 32.84 -12.56
CA LEU A 920 9.04 33.14 -11.15
C LEU A 920 9.56 34.58 -10.92
N ARG A 921 9.46 35.07 -9.69
CA ARG A 921 10.08 36.37 -9.26
C ARG A 921 11.59 36.32 -9.26
N VAL A 922 12.17 35.11 -9.25
CA VAL A 922 13.60 34.86 -9.28
C VAL A 922 13.91 33.91 -10.43
N PRO A 923 15.10 34.02 -11.06
CA PRO A 923 15.43 33.13 -12.16
C PRO A 923 15.56 31.66 -11.69
N LEU A 924 15.07 30.71 -12.50
CA LEU A 924 15.45 29.32 -12.38
C LEU A 924 16.86 29.17 -12.98
N VAL A 925 17.71 28.40 -12.32
CA VAL A 925 19.09 28.15 -12.76
C VAL A 925 19.35 26.66 -12.77
N VAL A 926 19.98 26.18 -13.83
CA VAL A 926 20.25 24.77 -14.07
C VAL A 926 21.73 24.54 -14.35
N ASP A 927 22.31 23.62 -13.61
CA ASP A 927 23.65 23.11 -13.88
C ASP A 927 23.54 21.96 -14.89
N VAL A 928 24.23 22.07 -16.01
CA VAL A 928 24.19 21.04 -17.06
C VAL A 928 25.60 20.58 -17.33
N GLY A 929 25.83 19.27 -17.20
CA GLY A 929 27.11 18.64 -17.52
C GLY A 929 26.97 17.54 -18.56
N VAL A 930 28.09 17.16 -19.15
CA VAL A 930 28.20 16.14 -20.20
C VAL A 930 29.31 15.17 -19.83
N GLY A 931 29.05 13.87 -19.96
CA GLY A 931 30.04 12.86 -19.58
C GLY A 931 29.77 11.49 -20.20
N THR A 932 30.78 10.62 -20.08
CA THR A 932 30.71 9.23 -20.56
C THR A 932 30.12 8.25 -19.56
N ASN A 933 29.78 8.73 -18.37
CA ASN A 933 29.03 8.01 -17.33
C ASN A 933 28.25 9.03 -16.50
N TRP A 934 27.33 8.55 -15.67
CA TRP A 934 26.44 9.40 -14.90
C TRP A 934 27.15 10.28 -13.85
N LEU A 935 28.24 9.78 -13.24
CA LEU A 935 28.98 10.56 -12.24
C LEU A 935 29.71 11.73 -12.91
N ASP A 936 30.47 11.46 -13.99
CA ASP A 936 31.30 12.46 -14.67
C ASP A 936 30.44 13.50 -15.39
N ALA A 937 29.20 13.14 -15.80
CA ALA A 937 28.26 14.07 -16.40
C ALA A 937 27.62 15.03 -15.40
N LYS A 938 27.69 14.74 -14.09
CA LYS A 938 27.12 15.65 -13.08
C LYS A 938 28.02 16.84 -12.75
N GLY A 939 29.31 16.82 -13.10
CA GLY A 939 30.30 17.87 -12.84
C GLY A 939 30.98 17.75 -11.49
#